data_157bebb18c7537b78478521ea3aceff1
#
_entry.id   157bebb18c7537b78478521ea3aceff1
#
_cell.length_a   1.000
_cell.length_b   1.000
_cell.length_c   1.000
_cell.angle_alpha   90.00
_cell.angle_beta   90.00
_cell.angle_gamma   90.00
#
_symmetry.space_group_name_H-M   'P 1'
#
loop_
_entity.id
_entity.type
_entity.pdbx_description
1 polymer ?
#
loop_
_entity_poly.entity_id
_entity_poly.type
_entity_poly.pdbx_seq_one_letter_code
_entity_poly.pdbx_strand_id
1 'polypeptide(L)'
;MSNNIDYAKPINLVHVEYAQTGKSKSTNEFGMREMQAKAYEARTAQYLLLKAPPASGKSRALMFVALDKLKNQGIKKVIVAVPERSIGNSFAPTELKKYGFFADWNLNPKYNLTSAGSDNSKVKAFINFLSSDEQILICTHATLRFAFEGLQESDFNNCLLAIDEFHHVSADGENILGNVMRNIMAKSNAHILAMTGSYFRGDSVPVLLPEDERKFIPVTYNYYDQLNGYEFLKTLGIGYHFYQGRYYKVQPERNMSALEEILDENLKTIIHIPSVNSAESSKDKLEEVNHIIDCIGELEYQDTETGVLYVKSKRSGRILKIADLVNDNQKERDKIVAYLRGVKTPEDIDMIIALGMAKEGFDWPFCQHALTIGYRGSLTEIIQIIGRATRDSNNKTHAQFTNLIAQPDAVDDDVRLAVNNMLKAITASLLMEQVLAPNFKFKPMEDPDEEDDGENTIKIRGFKKPTSQRAKDIIESDLNDLKAKILQDDTMLKAMPGNLEPEVINTVLIPKIIREIYPDLSEEDVEAVRQYVVVDSVIKNGEIEEHGSKKFIRMAGSFVNIDDIHIDLIDTINPFQKAFEILSKNVTTSVLKAIQDTINVTRIEMTEEEAIKSWEGIKRWKANTGQAPDINSFDPKEQRLAQALLFLQDAKRKQKQNG
;
A
#
# COMPACT_ATOMS: atom_id res chain seq x y z
N MET A 1 18.27 -26.50 31.38
CA MET A 1 17.40 -25.35 31.64
C MET A 1 17.26 -24.62 30.32
N SER A 2 16.14 -24.81 29.62
CA SER A 2 15.86 -24.11 28.37
C SER A 2 15.55 -22.64 28.72
N ASN A 3 16.46 -21.75 28.37
CA ASN A 3 16.18 -20.33 28.40
C ASN A 3 15.05 -20.07 27.39
N ASN A 4 13.83 -19.91 27.89
CA ASN A 4 12.76 -19.28 27.13
C ASN A 4 13.22 -17.83 26.88
N ILE A 5 13.82 -17.57 25.74
CA ILE A 5 14.02 -16.22 25.24
C ILE A 5 12.63 -15.73 24.85
N ASP A 6 12.08 -14.83 25.63
CA ASP A 6 10.82 -14.16 25.31
C ASP A 6 11.15 -13.16 24.19
N TYR A 7 10.86 -13.56 22.95
CA TYR A 7 11.07 -12.68 21.80
C TYR A 7 10.22 -11.42 21.96
N ALA A 8 10.82 -10.27 21.77
CA ALA A 8 10.07 -9.02 21.79
C ALA A 8 8.99 -9.09 20.71
N LYS A 9 7.77 -9.20 21.14
CA LYS A 9 6.63 -9.17 20.21
C LYS A 9 6.61 -7.82 19.50
N PRO A 10 6.47 -7.77 18.17
CA PRO A 10 6.29 -6.51 17.48
C PRO A 10 5.08 -5.78 18.09
N ILE A 11 5.20 -4.45 18.17
CA ILE A 11 4.08 -3.64 18.64
C ILE A 11 3.06 -3.63 17.51
N ASN A 12 2.04 -4.48 17.61
CA ASN A 12 0.98 -4.52 16.64
C ASN A 12 0.09 -3.28 16.78
N LEU A 13 0.08 -2.46 15.74
CA LEU A 13 -0.82 -1.33 15.61
C LEU A 13 -2.18 -1.77 15.12
N VAL A 14 -2.19 -2.81 14.29
CA VAL A 14 -3.38 -3.39 13.69
C VAL A 14 -3.43 -4.86 14.05
N HIS A 15 -4.56 -5.30 14.57
CA HIS A 15 -4.89 -6.70 14.74
C HIS A 15 -6.30 -6.91 14.21
N VAL A 16 -6.43 -7.67 13.12
CA VAL A 16 -7.72 -7.95 12.50
C VAL A 16 -8.02 -9.44 12.58
N GLU A 17 -9.25 -9.77 12.93
CA GLU A 17 -9.77 -11.13 12.96
C GLU A 17 -10.82 -11.32 11.86
N TYR A 18 -10.78 -12.47 11.18
CA TYR A 18 -11.65 -12.80 10.04
C TYR A 18 -12.52 -14.02 10.35
N ALA A 19 -13.70 -14.08 9.72
CA ALA A 19 -14.70 -15.11 9.99
C ALA A 19 -14.38 -16.48 9.35
N GLN A 20 -13.37 -16.59 8.49
CA GLN A 20 -12.96 -17.83 7.80
C GLN A 20 -14.13 -18.50 7.07
N THR A 21 -14.89 -17.74 6.28
CA THR A 21 -16.14 -18.22 5.66
C THR A 21 -15.93 -19.22 4.51
N GLY A 22 -14.71 -19.37 4.00
CA GLY A 22 -14.38 -20.18 2.82
C GLY A 22 -14.89 -19.64 1.49
N LYS A 23 -15.64 -18.54 1.48
CA LYS A 23 -16.28 -17.97 0.29
C LYS A 23 -15.31 -17.55 -0.80
N SER A 24 -14.08 -17.14 -0.46
CA SER A 24 -13.07 -16.72 -1.44
C SER A 24 -12.65 -17.83 -2.40
N LYS A 25 -12.90 -19.10 -2.06
CA LYS A 25 -12.65 -20.28 -2.92
C LYS A 25 -13.91 -20.77 -3.63
N SER A 26 -15.10 -20.34 -3.20
CA SER A 26 -16.34 -20.77 -3.83
C SER A 26 -16.48 -20.19 -5.24
N THR A 27 -17.08 -20.95 -6.14
CA THR A 27 -17.29 -20.55 -7.53
C THR A 27 -18.75 -20.73 -7.92
N ASN A 28 -19.22 -19.87 -8.84
CA ASN A 28 -20.52 -20.03 -9.49
C ASN A 28 -20.48 -21.16 -10.55
N GLU A 29 -21.58 -21.33 -11.30
CA GLU A 29 -21.74 -22.33 -12.36
C GLU A 29 -20.77 -22.17 -13.53
N PHE A 30 -20.14 -21.00 -13.68
CA PHE A 30 -19.11 -20.71 -14.70
C PHE A 30 -17.68 -20.88 -14.16
N GLY A 31 -17.51 -21.32 -12.95
CA GLY A 31 -16.23 -21.44 -12.29
C GLY A 31 -15.60 -20.11 -11.87
N MET A 32 -16.40 -19.05 -11.75
CA MET A 32 -15.97 -17.72 -11.32
C MET A 32 -16.12 -17.55 -9.82
N ARG A 33 -15.06 -17.06 -9.17
CA ARG A 33 -15.13 -16.55 -7.80
C ARG A 33 -15.91 -15.23 -7.78
N GLU A 34 -16.32 -14.79 -6.61
CA GLU A 34 -17.13 -13.56 -6.43
C GLU A 34 -16.57 -12.34 -7.19
N MET A 35 -15.29 -12.01 -6.98
CA MET A 35 -14.63 -10.90 -7.67
C MET A 35 -14.66 -11.07 -9.20
N GLN A 36 -14.44 -12.29 -9.69
CA GLN A 36 -14.45 -12.61 -11.11
C GLN A 36 -15.86 -12.47 -11.71
N ALA A 37 -16.88 -12.87 -10.96
CA ALA A 37 -18.27 -12.70 -11.35
C ALA A 37 -18.66 -11.22 -11.46
N LYS A 38 -18.30 -10.40 -10.46
CA LYS A 38 -18.50 -8.93 -10.50
C LYS A 38 -17.83 -8.30 -11.73
N ALA A 39 -16.58 -8.69 -12.03
CA ALA A 39 -15.88 -8.21 -13.23
C ALA A 39 -16.59 -8.66 -14.52
N TYR A 40 -17.09 -9.90 -14.56
CA TYR A 40 -17.81 -10.45 -15.70
C TYR A 40 -19.18 -9.80 -15.92
N GLU A 41 -19.89 -9.39 -14.88
CA GLU A 41 -21.13 -8.62 -14.96
C GLU A 41 -20.90 -7.29 -15.70
N ALA A 42 -19.78 -6.62 -15.44
CA ALA A 42 -19.41 -5.36 -16.10
C ALA A 42 -18.74 -5.55 -17.49
N ARG A 43 -18.70 -6.77 -18.05
CA ARG A 43 -17.95 -7.12 -19.27
C ARG A 43 -18.32 -6.34 -20.52
N THR A 44 -19.51 -5.74 -20.58
CA THR A 44 -19.96 -4.95 -21.73
C THR A 44 -19.35 -3.55 -21.78
N ALA A 45 -18.79 -3.06 -20.67
CA ALA A 45 -18.14 -1.77 -20.63
C ALA A 45 -17.00 -1.69 -21.64
N GLN A 46 -16.89 -0.58 -22.37
CA GLN A 46 -15.76 -0.31 -23.25
C GLN A 46 -14.48 -0.12 -22.43
N TYR A 47 -14.57 0.61 -21.33
CA TYR A 47 -13.47 0.84 -20.40
C TYR A 47 -13.85 0.28 -19.03
N LEU A 48 -13.08 -0.68 -18.54
CA LEU A 48 -13.29 -1.37 -17.28
C LEU A 48 -12.05 -1.23 -16.39
N LEU A 49 -12.23 -0.76 -15.15
CA LEU A 49 -11.16 -0.65 -14.16
C LEU A 49 -11.41 -1.64 -13.02
N LEU A 50 -10.58 -2.68 -12.94
CA LEU A 50 -10.68 -3.71 -11.90
C LEU A 50 -9.68 -3.40 -10.78
N LYS A 51 -10.22 -2.97 -9.63
CA LYS A 51 -9.48 -2.74 -8.38
C LYS A 51 -9.69 -3.93 -7.45
N ALA A 52 -8.69 -4.78 -7.29
CA ALA A 52 -8.81 -5.96 -6.45
C ALA A 52 -7.47 -6.37 -5.83
N PRO A 53 -7.45 -6.92 -4.59
CA PRO A 53 -6.22 -7.27 -3.89
C PRO A 53 -5.33 -8.23 -4.67
N PRO A 54 -4.04 -8.34 -4.33
CA PRO A 54 -3.20 -9.44 -4.78
C PRO A 54 -3.86 -10.80 -4.47
N ALA A 55 -3.67 -11.80 -5.34
CA ALA A 55 -4.25 -13.15 -5.22
C ALA A 55 -5.78 -13.27 -5.32
N SER A 56 -6.51 -12.20 -5.58
CA SER A 56 -7.97 -12.25 -5.81
C SER A 56 -8.37 -13.00 -7.09
N GLY A 57 -7.42 -13.24 -8.00
CA GLY A 57 -7.66 -13.93 -9.27
C GLY A 57 -7.98 -12.99 -10.44
N LYS A 58 -7.43 -11.77 -10.45
CA LYS A 58 -7.57 -10.76 -11.51
C LYS A 58 -7.26 -11.29 -12.91
N SER A 59 -6.16 -12.03 -13.06
CA SER A 59 -5.77 -12.60 -14.37
C SER A 59 -6.85 -13.50 -14.95
N ARG A 60 -7.50 -14.31 -14.11
CA ARG A 60 -8.62 -15.17 -14.55
C ARG A 60 -9.89 -14.36 -14.83
N ALA A 61 -10.16 -13.29 -14.08
CA ALA A 61 -11.25 -12.36 -14.39
C ALA A 61 -11.08 -11.74 -15.78
N LEU A 62 -9.86 -11.31 -16.12
CA LEU A 62 -9.52 -10.83 -17.46
C LEU A 62 -9.82 -11.88 -18.53
N MET A 63 -9.43 -13.14 -18.32
CA MET A 63 -9.68 -14.22 -19.29
C MET A 63 -11.17 -14.38 -19.58
N PHE A 64 -12.02 -14.39 -18.54
CA PHE A 64 -13.48 -14.47 -18.71
C PHE A 64 -14.04 -13.28 -19.54
N VAL A 65 -13.67 -12.07 -19.17
CA VAL A 65 -14.11 -10.85 -19.86
C VAL A 65 -13.60 -10.82 -21.29
N ALA A 66 -12.34 -11.13 -21.53
CA ALA A 66 -11.71 -11.12 -22.85
C ALA A 66 -12.35 -12.13 -23.80
N LEU A 67 -12.60 -13.36 -23.34
CA LEU A 67 -13.25 -14.39 -24.14
C LEU A 67 -14.69 -14.02 -24.52
N ASP A 68 -15.44 -13.38 -23.62
CA ASP A 68 -16.76 -12.85 -23.95
C ASP A 68 -16.69 -11.74 -24.99
N LYS A 69 -15.76 -10.81 -24.86
CA LYS A 69 -15.56 -9.72 -25.83
C LYS A 69 -15.19 -10.25 -27.22
N LEU A 70 -14.31 -11.26 -27.30
CA LEU A 70 -13.96 -11.93 -28.55
C LEU A 70 -15.18 -12.60 -29.21
N LYS A 71 -16.04 -13.27 -28.42
CA LYS A 71 -17.16 -14.04 -28.95
C LYS A 71 -18.39 -13.19 -29.24
N ASN A 72 -18.72 -12.23 -28.36
CA ASN A 72 -20.05 -11.62 -28.32
C ASN A 72 -20.03 -10.11 -28.64
N GLN A 73 -18.86 -9.44 -28.61
CA GLN A 73 -18.78 -7.98 -28.67
C GLN A 73 -17.97 -7.44 -29.86
N GLY A 74 -17.66 -8.28 -30.85
CA GLY A 74 -16.96 -7.86 -32.05
C GLY A 74 -15.47 -7.54 -31.89
N ILE A 75 -14.90 -7.80 -30.73
CA ILE A 75 -13.45 -7.70 -30.51
C ILE A 75 -12.76 -8.83 -31.28
N LYS A 76 -11.68 -8.48 -31.97
CA LYS A 76 -10.92 -9.43 -32.82
C LYS A 76 -9.60 -9.83 -32.18
N LYS A 77 -9.01 -8.97 -31.39
CA LYS A 77 -7.68 -9.13 -30.77
C LYS A 77 -7.73 -8.79 -29.30
N VAL A 78 -7.01 -9.56 -28.50
CA VAL A 78 -6.76 -9.29 -27.08
C VAL A 78 -5.26 -9.13 -26.88
N ILE A 79 -4.84 -8.00 -26.36
CA ILE A 79 -3.45 -7.66 -26.04
C ILE A 79 -3.36 -7.50 -24.53
N VAL A 80 -2.62 -8.39 -23.87
CA VAL A 80 -2.37 -8.31 -22.42
C VAL A 80 -0.98 -7.74 -22.20
N ALA A 81 -0.91 -6.56 -21.61
CA ALA A 81 0.34 -5.92 -21.24
C ALA A 81 0.59 -6.05 -19.73
N VAL A 82 1.74 -6.60 -19.37
CA VAL A 82 2.18 -6.84 -17.99
C VAL A 82 3.44 -6.01 -17.67
N PRO A 83 3.67 -5.60 -16.41
CA PRO A 83 4.84 -4.78 -16.09
C PRO A 83 6.16 -5.53 -16.31
N GLU A 84 6.22 -6.82 -15.95
CA GLU A 84 7.42 -7.64 -16.05
C GLU A 84 7.16 -8.97 -16.76
N ARG A 85 8.22 -9.56 -17.36
CA ARG A 85 8.17 -10.85 -18.07
C ARG A 85 7.64 -12.00 -17.21
N SER A 86 8.01 -12.00 -15.94
CA SER A 86 7.63 -13.04 -14.97
C SER A 86 6.11 -13.17 -14.77
N ILE A 87 5.38 -12.07 -14.89
CA ILE A 87 3.92 -12.03 -14.70
C ILE A 87 3.17 -12.65 -15.89
N GLY A 88 3.79 -12.69 -17.08
CA GLY A 88 3.18 -13.31 -18.25
C GLY A 88 2.70 -14.75 -18.03
N ASN A 89 3.32 -15.49 -17.12
CA ASN A 89 2.92 -16.85 -16.75
C ASN A 89 1.53 -16.93 -16.09
N SER A 90 1.05 -15.84 -15.49
CA SER A 90 -0.31 -15.75 -14.92
C SER A 90 -1.40 -15.84 -16.01
N PHE A 91 -1.02 -15.68 -17.26
CA PHE A 91 -1.88 -15.75 -18.44
C PHE A 91 -1.59 -16.97 -19.33
N ALA A 92 -0.97 -18.01 -18.77
CA ALA A 92 -0.77 -19.28 -19.47
C ALA A 92 -2.11 -19.92 -19.89
N PRO A 93 -2.09 -20.82 -20.90
CA PRO A 93 -3.29 -21.54 -21.33
C PRO A 93 -4.06 -22.14 -20.15
N THR A 94 -5.35 -21.90 -20.08
CA THR A 94 -6.20 -22.28 -18.94
C THR A 94 -7.50 -22.92 -19.43
N GLU A 95 -7.79 -24.12 -18.91
CA GLU A 95 -9.01 -24.89 -19.22
C GLU A 95 -10.18 -24.37 -18.39
N LEU A 96 -10.94 -23.40 -18.93
CA LEU A 96 -12.10 -22.82 -18.24
C LEU A 96 -13.38 -23.62 -18.49
N LYS A 97 -13.48 -24.33 -19.62
CA LYS A 97 -14.64 -25.18 -19.96
C LYS A 97 -14.91 -26.25 -18.93
N LYS A 98 -13.88 -26.82 -18.33
CA LYS A 98 -14.06 -27.85 -17.29
C LYS A 98 -14.75 -27.34 -16.02
N TYR A 99 -14.82 -26.01 -15.85
CA TYR A 99 -15.51 -25.34 -14.77
C TYR A 99 -16.86 -24.73 -15.17
N GLY A 100 -17.35 -25.02 -16.40
CA GLY A 100 -18.66 -24.57 -16.88
C GLY A 100 -18.62 -23.33 -17.80
N PHE A 101 -17.46 -22.74 -18.06
CA PHE A 101 -17.39 -21.62 -19.00
C PHE A 101 -17.47 -22.07 -20.46
N PHE A 102 -17.87 -21.19 -21.38
CA PHE A 102 -18.10 -21.57 -22.79
C PHE A 102 -16.84 -21.77 -23.64
N ALA A 103 -15.68 -21.25 -23.20
CA ALA A 103 -14.42 -21.30 -23.95
C ALA A 103 -13.22 -21.45 -23.02
N ASP A 104 -12.12 -22.02 -23.55
CA ASP A 104 -10.83 -22.08 -22.88
C ASP A 104 -9.96 -20.89 -23.29
N TRP A 105 -9.07 -20.46 -22.39
CA TRP A 105 -8.05 -19.49 -22.68
C TRP A 105 -6.86 -20.16 -23.36
N ASN A 106 -6.78 -20.02 -24.68
CA ASN A 106 -5.75 -20.63 -25.50
C ASN A 106 -4.79 -19.55 -26.01
N LEU A 107 -3.51 -19.70 -25.69
CA LEU A 107 -2.44 -18.80 -26.11
C LEU A 107 -1.47 -19.55 -27.01
N ASN A 108 -1.25 -19.05 -28.21
CA ASN A 108 -0.19 -19.54 -29.07
C ASN A 108 1.17 -19.11 -28.47
N PRO A 109 2.10 -20.05 -28.17
CA PRO A 109 3.39 -19.74 -27.55
C PRO A 109 4.21 -18.69 -28.32
N LYS A 110 4.06 -18.60 -29.63
CA LYS A 110 4.68 -17.59 -30.50
C LYS A 110 4.31 -16.15 -30.09
N TYR A 111 3.12 -15.95 -29.56
CA TYR A 111 2.60 -14.65 -29.16
C TYR A 111 2.61 -14.43 -27.64
N ASN A 112 3.31 -15.29 -26.92
CA ASN A 112 3.76 -14.99 -25.56
C ASN A 112 5.11 -14.27 -25.61
N LEU A 113 5.10 -12.96 -25.75
CA LEU A 113 6.30 -12.15 -25.87
C LEU A 113 7.01 -11.90 -24.52
N THR A 114 6.52 -12.46 -23.44
CA THR A 114 7.18 -12.42 -22.12
C THR A 114 8.26 -13.51 -21.99
N SER A 115 8.30 -14.49 -22.87
CA SER A 115 9.37 -15.50 -22.95
C SER A 115 10.73 -14.91 -23.32
N ALA A 116 11.82 -15.71 -23.21
CA ALA A 116 13.17 -15.28 -23.57
C ALA A 116 13.26 -14.88 -25.07
N GLY A 117 14.09 -13.89 -25.39
CA GLY A 117 14.30 -13.40 -26.76
C GLY A 117 14.75 -11.93 -26.80
N SER A 118 15.25 -11.46 -27.96
CA SER A 118 15.66 -10.06 -28.14
C SER A 118 14.45 -9.13 -28.23
N ASP A 119 14.56 -7.91 -27.71
CA ASP A 119 13.44 -6.96 -27.66
C ASP A 119 12.99 -6.50 -29.07
N ASN A 120 13.92 -6.35 -30.02
CA ASN A 120 13.60 -6.02 -31.40
C ASN A 120 12.76 -7.12 -32.10
N SER A 121 12.97 -8.38 -31.77
CA SER A 121 12.16 -9.47 -32.30
C SER A 121 10.75 -9.47 -31.74
N LYS A 122 10.58 -9.03 -30.49
CA LYS A 122 9.28 -8.93 -29.81
C LYS A 122 8.42 -7.82 -30.38
N VAL A 123 8.99 -6.64 -30.66
CA VAL A 123 8.27 -5.54 -31.33
C VAL A 123 7.76 -5.97 -32.72
N LYS A 124 8.61 -6.64 -33.50
CA LYS A 124 8.20 -7.19 -34.80
C LYS A 124 7.10 -8.25 -34.66
N ALA A 125 7.20 -9.14 -33.68
CA ALA A 125 6.18 -10.15 -33.43
C ALA A 125 4.84 -9.51 -33.01
N PHE A 126 4.87 -8.43 -32.23
CA PHE A 126 3.69 -7.65 -31.85
C PHE A 126 2.99 -7.07 -33.10
N ILE A 127 3.75 -6.39 -33.96
CA ILE A 127 3.19 -5.81 -35.22
C ILE A 127 2.60 -6.91 -36.11
N ASN A 128 3.31 -8.04 -36.28
CA ASN A 128 2.82 -9.17 -37.05
C ASN A 128 1.56 -9.80 -36.46
N PHE A 129 1.40 -9.77 -35.14
CA PHE A 129 0.20 -10.27 -34.49
C PHE A 129 -1.06 -9.51 -34.93
N LEU A 130 -1.00 -8.19 -35.07
CA LEU A 130 -2.17 -7.40 -35.43
C LEU A 130 -2.74 -7.80 -36.81
N SER A 131 -1.91 -8.26 -37.74
CA SER A 131 -2.30 -8.75 -39.05
C SER A 131 -2.48 -10.27 -39.16
N SER A 132 -2.23 -11.04 -38.11
CA SER A 132 -2.39 -12.50 -38.09
C SER A 132 -3.83 -12.93 -37.78
N ASP A 133 -4.13 -14.23 -37.89
CA ASP A 133 -5.43 -14.79 -37.49
C ASP A 133 -5.50 -15.09 -35.96
N GLU A 134 -4.39 -14.99 -35.24
CA GLU A 134 -4.31 -15.24 -33.80
C GLU A 134 -5.03 -14.16 -33.01
N GLN A 135 -5.68 -14.56 -31.93
CA GLN A 135 -6.58 -13.67 -31.17
C GLN A 135 -5.97 -13.10 -29.89
N ILE A 136 -4.95 -13.74 -29.30
CA ILE A 136 -4.41 -13.40 -27.99
C ILE A 136 -2.89 -13.21 -28.06
N LEU A 137 -2.42 -12.07 -27.54
CA LEU A 137 -1.01 -11.75 -27.37
C LEU A 137 -0.75 -11.29 -25.95
N ILE A 138 0.38 -11.73 -25.37
CA ILE A 138 0.89 -11.26 -24.08
C ILE A 138 2.24 -10.59 -24.31
N CYS A 139 2.41 -9.38 -23.76
CA CYS A 139 3.65 -8.62 -23.86
C CYS A 139 3.94 -7.86 -22.56
N THR A 140 5.13 -7.27 -22.46
CA THR A 140 5.43 -6.32 -21.38
C THR A 140 4.95 -4.91 -21.72
N HIS A 141 4.76 -4.05 -20.71
CA HIS A 141 4.50 -2.61 -20.88
C HIS A 141 5.53 -1.95 -21.82
N ALA A 142 6.81 -2.32 -21.67
CA ALA A 142 7.89 -1.83 -22.52
C ALA A 142 7.69 -2.27 -23.99
N THR A 143 7.32 -3.54 -24.23
CA THR A 143 7.07 -4.03 -25.60
C THR A 143 5.91 -3.30 -26.27
N LEU A 144 4.80 -3.08 -25.53
CA LEU A 144 3.65 -2.31 -26.03
C LEU A 144 4.07 -0.88 -26.40
N ARG A 145 4.81 -0.21 -25.53
CA ARG A 145 5.30 1.16 -25.75
C ARG A 145 6.13 1.27 -27.04
N PHE A 146 7.14 0.39 -27.19
CA PHE A 146 7.99 0.42 -28.38
C PHE A 146 7.27 -0.01 -29.66
N ALA A 147 6.29 -0.93 -29.56
CA ALA A 147 5.49 -1.29 -30.73
C ALA A 147 4.61 -0.12 -31.21
N PHE A 148 4.07 0.67 -30.27
CA PHE A 148 3.22 1.82 -30.59
C PHE A 148 3.96 2.91 -31.40
N GLU A 149 5.28 3.06 -31.24
CA GLU A 149 6.09 4.00 -32.04
C GLU A 149 6.01 3.71 -33.56
N GLY A 150 5.72 2.47 -33.95
CA GLY A 150 5.60 2.02 -35.34
C GLY A 150 4.15 1.76 -35.82
N LEU A 151 3.15 2.09 -34.98
CA LEU A 151 1.74 1.83 -35.24
C LEU A 151 0.92 3.12 -35.21
N GLN A 152 -0.29 3.02 -35.72
CA GLN A 152 -1.29 4.08 -35.63
C GLN A 152 -2.37 3.67 -34.62
N GLU A 153 -3.04 4.63 -34.01
CA GLU A 153 -4.12 4.37 -33.06
C GLU A 153 -5.24 3.52 -33.66
N SER A 154 -5.51 3.67 -34.98
CA SER A 154 -6.49 2.87 -35.73
C SER A 154 -6.16 1.38 -35.79
N ASP A 155 -4.89 0.98 -35.62
CA ASP A 155 -4.47 -0.43 -35.62
C ASP A 155 -5.02 -1.16 -34.38
N PHE A 156 -5.43 -0.43 -33.36
CA PHE A 156 -6.08 -0.94 -32.15
C PHE A 156 -7.61 -1.02 -32.27
N ASN A 157 -8.20 -0.71 -33.41
CA ASN A 157 -9.63 -0.86 -33.62
C ASN A 157 -10.06 -2.33 -33.44
N ASN A 158 -11.17 -2.52 -32.76
CA ASN A 158 -11.70 -3.84 -32.36
C ASN A 158 -10.70 -4.70 -31.56
N CYS A 159 -9.81 -4.06 -30.83
CA CYS A 159 -8.91 -4.71 -29.88
C CYS A 159 -9.41 -4.52 -28.45
N LEU A 160 -9.17 -5.51 -27.59
CA LEU A 160 -9.14 -5.34 -26.16
C LEU A 160 -7.69 -5.16 -25.72
N LEU A 161 -7.39 -4.00 -25.16
CA LEU A 161 -6.12 -3.73 -24.50
C LEU A 161 -6.29 -3.93 -22.99
N ALA A 162 -5.69 -4.99 -22.47
CA ALA A 162 -5.74 -5.33 -21.06
C ALA A 162 -4.39 -4.98 -20.42
N ILE A 163 -4.40 -4.12 -19.39
CA ILE A 163 -3.19 -3.65 -18.71
C ILE A 163 -3.21 -4.11 -17.28
N ASP A 164 -2.28 -4.99 -16.95
CA ASP A 164 -2.06 -5.45 -15.57
C ASP A 164 -1.15 -4.49 -14.81
N GLU A 165 -1.34 -4.40 -13.49
CA GLU A 165 -0.69 -3.45 -12.59
C GLU A 165 -0.73 -2.00 -13.13
N PHE A 166 -1.94 -1.55 -13.43
CA PHE A 166 -2.23 -0.28 -14.08
C PHE A 166 -1.67 0.94 -13.35
N HIS A 167 -1.38 0.82 -12.05
CA HIS A 167 -0.74 1.87 -11.26
C HIS A 167 0.70 2.22 -11.73
N HIS A 168 1.33 1.40 -12.57
CA HIS A 168 2.58 1.75 -13.25
C HIS A 168 2.39 2.70 -14.45
N VAL A 169 1.14 2.94 -14.86
CA VAL A 169 0.79 3.95 -15.86
C VAL A 169 0.59 5.28 -15.16
N SER A 170 1.12 6.37 -15.69
CA SER A 170 0.99 7.71 -15.12
C SER A 170 0.34 8.67 -16.09
N ALA A 171 -0.46 9.59 -15.58
CA ALA A 171 -0.98 10.74 -16.34
C ALA A 171 0.09 11.82 -16.56
N ASP A 172 1.27 11.71 -15.96
CA ASP A 172 2.40 12.61 -16.18
C ASP A 172 2.75 12.65 -17.69
N GLY A 173 2.98 13.85 -18.20
CA GLY A 173 3.35 14.08 -19.59
C GLY A 173 4.63 13.35 -20.03
N GLU A 174 5.51 13.01 -19.10
CA GLU A 174 6.71 12.23 -19.34
C GLU A 174 6.45 10.71 -19.39
N ASN A 175 5.31 10.23 -18.91
CA ASN A 175 4.97 8.81 -18.95
C ASN A 175 4.44 8.41 -20.34
N ILE A 176 5.30 7.76 -21.09
CA ILE A 176 5.01 7.36 -22.49
C ILE A 176 3.81 6.40 -22.56
N LEU A 177 3.66 5.47 -21.61
CA LEU A 177 2.55 4.51 -21.62
C LEU A 177 1.21 5.19 -21.35
N GLY A 178 1.17 6.18 -20.44
CA GLY A 178 -0.02 7.00 -20.21
C GLY A 178 -0.45 7.77 -21.47
N ASN A 179 0.52 8.32 -22.21
CA ASN A 179 0.26 8.98 -23.49
C ASN A 179 -0.27 8.03 -24.56
N VAL A 180 0.30 6.81 -24.68
CA VAL A 180 -0.18 5.76 -25.57
C VAL A 180 -1.64 5.43 -25.28
N MET A 181 -1.98 5.23 -24.01
CA MET A 181 -3.35 4.93 -23.58
C MET A 181 -4.34 6.03 -23.97
N ARG A 182 -4.02 7.29 -23.65
CA ARG A 182 -4.87 8.43 -24.00
C ARG A 182 -5.10 8.56 -25.51
N ASN A 183 -4.05 8.35 -26.30
CA ASN A 183 -4.15 8.40 -27.75
C ASN A 183 -5.05 7.28 -28.30
N ILE A 184 -4.90 6.04 -27.80
CA ILE A 184 -5.76 4.92 -28.17
C ILE A 184 -7.22 5.21 -27.80
N MET A 185 -7.48 5.72 -26.58
CA MET A 185 -8.83 6.07 -26.12
C MET A 185 -9.46 7.19 -26.97
N ALA A 186 -8.68 8.15 -27.43
CA ALA A 186 -9.18 9.29 -28.17
C ALA A 186 -9.43 8.99 -29.66
N LYS A 187 -8.68 8.06 -30.28
CA LYS A 187 -8.61 7.91 -31.73
C LYS A 187 -8.90 6.47 -32.23
N SER A 188 -9.31 5.56 -31.36
CA SER A 188 -9.71 4.20 -31.71
C SER A 188 -11.00 3.78 -31.01
N ASN A 189 -11.60 2.66 -31.49
CA ASN A 189 -12.72 2.02 -30.79
C ASN A 189 -12.26 0.86 -29.90
N ALA A 190 -11.00 0.86 -29.48
CA ALA A 190 -10.46 -0.16 -28.59
C ALA A 190 -11.25 -0.22 -27.27
N HIS A 191 -11.41 -1.42 -26.75
CA HIS A 191 -11.84 -1.63 -25.38
C HIS A 191 -10.60 -1.69 -24.48
N ILE A 192 -10.72 -1.21 -23.24
CA ILE A 192 -9.63 -1.23 -22.28
C ILE A 192 -10.09 -1.90 -20.99
N LEU A 193 -9.30 -2.86 -20.50
CA LEU A 193 -9.44 -3.46 -19.20
C LEU A 193 -8.19 -3.16 -18.39
N ALA A 194 -8.28 -2.22 -17.49
CA ALA A 194 -7.21 -1.87 -16.56
C ALA A 194 -7.35 -2.67 -15.26
N MET A 195 -6.27 -3.26 -14.77
CA MET A 195 -6.26 -4.02 -13.51
C MET A 195 -5.20 -3.48 -12.57
N THR A 196 -5.53 -3.36 -11.29
CA THR A 196 -4.55 -2.99 -10.27
C THR A 196 -4.76 -3.80 -8.99
N GLY A 197 -3.65 -4.22 -8.39
CA GLY A 197 -3.61 -4.87 -7.08
C GLY A 197 -3.53 -3.89 -5.92
N SER A 198 -3.35 -2.63 -6.24
CA SER A 198 -3.16 -1.55 -5.29
C SER A 198 -4.27 -0.52 -5.44
N TYR A 199 -4.91 -0.20 -4.31
CA TYR A 199 -5.84 0.93 -4.24
C TYR A 199 -5.10 2.27 -4.18
N PHE A 200 -3.78 2.23 -3.93
CA PHE A 200 -3.00 3.41 -3.63
C PHE A 200 -1.81 3.51 -4.56
N ARG A 201 -1.66 4.67 -5.15
CA ARG A 201 -0.42 5.10 -5.73
C ARG A 201 0.31 5.97 -4.71
N GLY A 202 1.57 5.63 -4.42
CA GLY A 202 2.36 6.31 -3.41
C GLY A 202 2.85 7.72 -3.79
N ASP A 203 2.49 8.19 -4.99
CA ASP A 203 2.86 9.52 -5.50
C ASP A 203 1.61 10.38 -5.77
N SER A 204 1.82 11.68 -5.83
CA SER A 204 0.77 12.69 -6.05
C SER A 204 0.22 12.72 -7.49
N VAL A 205 0.81 11.95 -8.41
CA VAL A 205 0.41 11.97 -9.82
C VAL A 205 -0.69 10.94 -10.07
N PRO A 206 -1.87 11.34 -10.59
CA PRO A 206 -2.95 10.39 -10.88
C PRO A 206 -2.55 9.43 -12.02
N VAL A 207 -3.11 8.22 -12.00
CA VAL A 207 -2.91 7.21 -13.06
C VAL A 207 -3.54 7.66 -14.36
N LEU A 208 -4.74 8.22 -14.27
CA LEU A 208 -5.48 8.82 -15.40
C LEU A 208 -5.80 10.28 -15.07
N LEU A 209 -5.96 11.08 -16.12
CA LEU A 209 -6.60 12.39 -15.95
C LEU A 209 -8.05 12.19 -15.51
N PRO A 210 -8.63 13.09 -14.70
CA PRO A 210 -10.01 12.95 -14.20
C PRO A 210 -11.05 12.73 -15.31
N GLU A 211 -10.86 13.36 -16.47
CA GLU A 211 -11.71 13.22 -17.64
C GLU A 211 -11.64 11.84 -18.31
N ASP A 212 -10.50 11.17 -18.22
CA ASP A 212 -10.33 9.81 -18.76
C ASP A 212 -10.77 8.76 -17.75
N GLU A 213 -10.55 9.00 -16.46
CA GLU A 213 -11.00 8.12 -15.37
C GLU A 213 -12.52 7.96 -15.37
N ARG A 214 -13.27 9.04 -15.62
CA ARG A 214 -14.75 9.03 -15.72
C ARG A 214 -15.31 8.11 -16.81
N LYS A 215 -14.51 7.73 -17.79
CA LYS A 215 -14.92 6.81 -18.86
C LYS A 215 -14.90 5.36 -18.42
N PHE A 216 -14.19 5.03 -17.34
CA PHE A 216 -14.07 3.68 -16.83
C PHE A 216 -15.23 3.32 -15.90
N ILE A 217 -15.75 2.10 -16.07
CA ILE A 217 -16.64 1.48 -15.08
C ILE A 217 -15.75 0.82 -14.03
N PRO A 218 -15.75 1.27 -12.76
CA PRO A 218 -14.96 0.67 -11.72
C PRO A 218 -15.63 -0.61 -11.20
N VAL A 219 -14.84 -1.66 -11.01
CA VAL A 219 -15.22 -2.87 -10.27
C VAL A 219 -14.23 -3.03 -9.12
N THR A 220 -14.72 -2.85 -7.91
CA THR A 220 -13.89 -2.90 -6.70
C THR A 220 -14.20 -4.15 -5.89
N TYR A 221 -13.15 -4.87 -5.51
CA TYR A 221 -13.21 -5.96 -4.55
C TYR A 221 -12.20 -5.67 -3.43
N ASN A 222 -12.65 -5.61 -2.18
CA ASN A 222 -11.82 -5.13 -1.11
C ASN A 222 -11.02 -6.24 -0.41
N TYR A 223 -10.03 -5.82 0.38
CA TYR A 223 -9.17 -6.73 1.13
C TYR A 223 -9.93 -7.48 2.22
N TYR A 224 -10.83 -6.80 2.92
CA TYR A 224 -11.60 -7.39 4.00
C TYR A 224 -12.43 -8.58 3.49
N ASP A 225 -13.19 -8.40 2.40
CA ASP A 225 -14.01 -9.46 1.82
C ASP A 225 -13.16 -10.67 1.40
N GLN A 226 -11.99 -10.42 0.80
CA GLN A 226 -11.08 -11.49 0.43
C GLN A 226 -10.58 -12.27 1.65
N LEU A 227 -10.07 -11.59 2.67
CA LEU A 227 -9.48 -12.22 3.84
C LEU A 227 -10.55 -12.88 4.71
N ASN A 228 -11.71 -12.26 4.87
CA ASN A 228 -12.85 -12.83 5.57
C ASN A 228 -13.39 -14.10 4.89
N GLY A 229 -13.20 -14.17 3.56
CA GLY A 229 -13.54 -15.33 2.74
C GLY A 229 -12.53 -16.48 2.78
N TYR A 230 -11.40 -16.36 3.45
CA TYR A 230 -10.39 -17.40 3.53
C TYR A 230 -10.83 -18.59 4.40
N GLU A 231 -10.13 -19.72 4.28
CA GLU A 231 -10.41 -20.95 5.01
C GLU A 231 -9.52 -21.11 6.24
N PHE A 232 -8.24 -20.77 6.13
CA PHE A 232 -7.22 -21.04 7.15
C PHE A 232 -6.77 -19.77 7.89
N LEU A 233 -6.48 -18.70 7.17
CA LEU A 233 -5.99 -17.46 7.77
C LEU A 233 -7.11 -16.79 8.57
N LYS A 234 -6.90 -16.67 9.89
CA LYS A 234 -7.87 -16.11 10.84
C LYS A 234 -7.51 -14.69 11.28
N THR A 235 -6.21 -14.43 11.48
CA THR A 235 -5.76 -13.14 12.04
C THR A 235 -4.61 -12.56 11.26
N LEU A 236 -4.54 -11.22 11.21
CA LEU A 236 -3.45 -10.45 10.65
C LEU A 236 -2.98 -9.40 11.65
N GLY A 237 -1.68 -9.40 11.93
CA GLY A 237 -1.00 -8.37 12.69
C GLY A 237 -0.18 -7.47 11.76
N ILE A 238 -0.26 -6.16 11.99
CA ILE A 238 0.62 -5.16 11.34
C ILE A 238 1.29 -4.36 12.43
N GLY A 239 2.61 -4.43 12.49
CA GLY A 239 3.37 -3.84 13.59
C GLY A 239 4.70 -3.22 13.17
N TYR A 240 5.32 -2.59 14.14
CA TYR A 240 6.63 -1.95 14.04
C TYR A 240 7.53 -2.43 15.15
N HIS A 241 8.82 -2.40 14.83
CA HIS A 241 9.86 -2.51 15.83
C HIS A 241 10.88 -1.39 15.64
N PHE A 242 11.04 -0.57 16.68
CA PHE A 242 11.96 0.55 16.66
C PHE A 242 13.30 0.16 17.26
N TYR A 243 14.40 0.52 16.57
CA TYR A 243 15.76 0.23 17.02
C TYR A 243 16.66 1.47 16.91
N GLN A 244 17.80 1.44 17.60
CA GLN A 244 18.83 2.47 17.53
C GLN A 244 20.06 1.94 16.77
N GLY A 245 20.71 2.80 15.98
CA GLY A 245 21.89 2.44 15.22
C GLY A 245 21.60 1.55 14.00
N ARG A 246 22.28 0.40 13.88
CA ARG A 246 22.12 -0.54 12.78
C ARG A 246 21.31 -1.76 13.22
N TYR A 247 20.37 -2.22 12.41
CA TYR A 247 19.46 -3.33 12.71
C TYR A 247 20.14 -4.68 12.94
N TYR A 248 21.35 -4.86 12.38
CA TYR A 248 22.15 -6.08 12.50
C TYR A 248 23.22 -6.03 13.61
N LYS A 249 23.45 -4.87 14.23
CA LYS A 249 24.42 -4.75 15.33
C LYS A 249 23.78 -5.11 16.65
N VAL A 250 24.53 -5.87 17.47
CA VAL A 250 24.14 -6.22 18.84
C VAL A 250 23.95 -4.94 19.64
N GLN A 251 22.77 -4.82 20.25
CA GLN A 251 22.44 -3.72 21.14
C GLN A 251 22.95 -4.04 22.56
N PRO A 252 23.75 -3.17 23.18
CA PRO A 252 24.39 -3.48 24.48
C PRO A 252 23.40 -3.85 25.57
N GLU A 253 22.21 -3.24 25.57
CA GLU A 253 21.18 -3.45 26.60
C GLU A 253 20.42 -4.78 26.41
N ARG A 254 20.39 -5.35 25.21
CA ARG A 254 19.59 -6.52 24.84
C ARG A 254 20.42 -7.75 24.47
N ASN A 255 21.72 -7.58 24.29
CA ASN A 255 22.69 -8.61 23.89
C ASN A 255 22.32 -9.34 22.59
N MET A 256 21.53 -8.69 21.73
CA MET A 256 21.14 -9.16 20.40
C MET A 256 20.85 -7.97 19.48
N SER A 257 20.85 -8.20 18.18
CA SER A 257 20.45 -7.19 17.19
C SER A 257 18.93 -7.05 17.10
N ALA A 258 18.45 -5.93 16.56
CA ALA A 258 17.02 -5.73 16.36
C ALA A 258 16.40 -6.78 15.42
N LEU A 259 17.15 -7.23 14.42
CA LEU A 259 16.71 -8.30 13.53
C LEU A 259 16.59 -9.64 14.28
N GLU A 260 17.60 -10.01 15.08
CA GLU A 260 17.55 -11.24 15.90
C GLU A 260 16.40 -11.22 16.92
N GLU A 261 16.03 -10.06 17.43
CA GLU A 261 14.94 -9.91 18.39
C GLU A 261 13.58 -10.28 17.81
N ILE A 262 13.35 -9.95 16.53
CA ILE A 262 12.04 -10.15 15.88
C ILE A 262 11.96 -11.42 15.05
N LEU A 263 13.10 -11.89 14.52
CA LEU A 263 13.10 -13.01 13.62
C LEU A 263 12.84 -14.32 14.37
N ASP A 264 11.72 -14.97 14.07
CA ASP A 264 11.42 -16.33 14.53
C ASP A 264 11.73 -17.31 13.39
N GLU A 265 12.73 -18.16 13.60
CA GLU A 265 13.17 -19.17 12.62
C GLU A 265 12.15 -20.29 12.35
N ASN A 266 11.10 -20.39 13.17
CA ASN A 266 10.02 -21.36 12.97
C ASN A 266 8.94 -20.83 12.03
N LEU A 267 8.93 -19.52 11.77
CA LEU A 267 8.00 -18.90 10.85
C LEU A 267 8.58 -18.82 9.44
N LYS A 268 7.75 -19.08 8.46
CA LYS A 268 8.06 -18.88 7.04
C LYS A 268 8.10 -17.39 6.74
N THR A 269 9.29 -16.82 6.55
CA THR A 269 9.52 -15.37 6.56
C THR A 269 10.04 -14.85 5.23
N ILE A 270 9.48 -13.73 4.75
CA ILE A 270 10.11 -12.91 3.70
C ILE A 270 10.73 -11.68 4.36
N ILE A 271 12.03 -11.49 4.15
CA ILE A 271 12.81 -10.36 4.66
C ILE A 271 13.12 -9.41 3.50
N HIS A 272 12.56 -8.21 3.55
CA HIS A 272 12.85 -7.16 2.58
C HIS A 272 13.98 -6.28 3.09
N ILE A 273 15.13 -6.30 2.40
CA ILE A 273 16.29 -5.48 2.74
C ILE A 273 15.98 -3.98 2.55
N PRO A 274 16.71 -3.06 3.24
CA PRO A 274 16.51 -1.63 3.08
C PRO A 274 16.78 -1.17 1.64
N SER A 275 16.11 -0.10 1.21
CA SER A 275 16.46 0.55 -0.06
C SER A 275 17.90 1.06 -0.01
N VAL A 276 18.66 0.87 -1.09
CA VAL A 276 20.07 1.31 -1.17
C VAL A 276 20.25 2.80 -0.87
N ASN A 277 19.20 3.60 -1.16
CA ASN A 277 19.21 5.04 -0.91
C ASN A 277 18.77 5.43 0.50
N SER A 278 18.29 4.48 1.32
CA SER A 278 17.87 4.78 2.69
C SER A 278 19.06 4.96 3.63
N ALA A 279 18.86 5.70 4.74
CA ALA A 279 19.87 5.89 5.78
C ALA A 279 20.21 4.57 6.51
N GLU A 280 19.28 3.64 6.55
CA GLU A 280 19.44 2.33 7.19
C GLU A 280 20.34 1.37 6.40
N SER A 281 20.52 1.61 5.09
CA SER A 281 21.29 0.74 4.20
C SER A 281 22.81 0.89 4.40
N SER A 282 23.54 -0.23 4.24
CA SER A 282 25.00 -0.23 4.08
C SER A 282 25.45 0.36 2.74
N LYS A 283 24.52 0.64 1.82
CA LYS A 283 24.70 1.06 0.41
C LYS A 283 25.15 -0.08 -0.52
N ASP A 284 25.42 -1.27 0.01
CA ASP A 284 25.73 -2.49 -0.74
C ASP A 284 24.69 -3.57 -0.44
N LYS A 285 24.02 -4.06 -1.48
CA LYS A 285 22.97 -5.08 -1.36
C LYS A 285 23.50 -6.43 -0.88
N LEU A 286 24.72 -6.79 -1.30
CA LEU A 286 25.34 -8.06 -0.92
C LEU A 286 25.78 -8.04 0.53
N GLU A 287 26.28 -6.89 1.02
CA GLU A 287 26.55 -6.70 2.45
C GLU A 287 25.29 -6.82 3.28
N GLU A 288 24.14 -6.26 2.82
CA GLU A 288 22.87 -6.41 3.52
C GLU A 288 22.45 -7.89 3.66
N VAL A 289 22.58 -8.67 2.59
CA VAL A 289 22.29 -10.11 2.63
C VAL A 289 23.22 -10.83 3.61
N ASN A 290 24.52 -10.54 3.56
CA ASN A 290 25.50 -11.13 4.48
C ASN A 290 25.19 -10.78 5.94
N HIS A 291 24.85 -9.53 6.25
CA HIS A 291 24.47 -9.12 7.61
C HIS A 291 23.23 -9.86 8.12
N ILE A 292 22.23 -10.08 7.23
CA ILE A 292 21.05 -10.86 7.58
C ILE A 292 21.40 -12.32 7.84
N ILE A 293 22.21 -12.94 6.97
CA ILE A 293 22.67 -14.32 7.16
C ILE A 293 23.47 -14.43 8.45
N ASP A 294 24.39 -13.50 8.72
CA ASP A 294 25.17 -13.46 9.97
C ASP A 294 24.30 -13.34 11.22
N CYS A 295 23.18 -12.62 11.17
CA CYS A 295 22.21 -12.59 12.28
C CYS A 295 21.52 -13.96 12.46
N ILE A 296 21.19 -14.66 11.37
CA ILE A 296 20.50 -15.96 11.41
C ILE A 296 21.45 -17.08 11.87
N GLY A 297 22.63 -17.17 11.24
CA GLY A 297 23.53 -18.30 11.48
C GLY A 297 24.79 -18.30 10.66
N GLU A 298 25.33 -19.49 10.42
CA GLU A 298 26.51 -19.73 9.64
C GLU A 298 26.15 -20.40 8.30
N LEU A 299 26.64 -19.86 7.19
CA LEU A 299 26.40 -20.42 5.86
C LEU A 299 27.21 -21.73 5.74
N GLU A 300 26.50 -22.85 5.66
CA GLU A 300 27.14 -24.18 5.46
C GLU A 300 27.52 -24.41 3.99
N TYR A 301 26.55 -24.21 3.08
CA TYR A 301 26.76 -24.28 1.63
C TYR A 301 25.60 -23.63 0.84
N GLN A 302 25.87 -23.46 -0.46
CA GLN A 302 24.86 -23.08 -1.44
C GLN A 302 24.67 -24.25 -2.44
N ASP A 303 23.37 -24.60 -2.67
CA ASP A 303 23.02 -25.59 -3.68
C ASP A 303 23.23 -24.99 -5.08
N THR A 304 24.06 -25.61 -5.89
CA THR A 304 24.44 -25.12 -7.22
C THR A 304 23.33 -25.28 -8.28
N GLU A 305 22.39 -26.19 -8.07
CA GLU A 305 21.26 -26.43 -8.99
C GLU A 305 20.11 -25.44 -8.74
N THR A 306 19.75 -25.27 -7.48
CA THR A 306 18.62 -24.44 -7.07
C THR A 306 19.01 -23.01 -6.68
N GLY A 307 20.27 -22.79 -6.29
CA GLY A 307 20.77 -21.54 -5.75
C GLY A 307 20.38 -21.29 -4.28
N VAL A 308 19.71 -22.23 -3.62
CA VAL A 308 19.26 -22.10 -2.23
C VAL A 308 20.45 -22.15 -1.28
N LEU A 309 20.47 -21.25 -0.30
CA LEU A 309 21.46 -21.20 0.78
C LEU A 309 21.03 -22.08 1.94
N TYR A 310 21.94 -22.87 2.47
CA TYR A 310 21.75 -23.70 3.66
C TYR A 310 22.53 -23.10 4.82
N VAL A 311 21.79 -22.53 5.78
CA VAL A 311 22.34 -21.76 6.90
C VAL A 311 22.06 -22.47 8.20
N LYS A 312 23.10 -22.76 8.99
CA LYS A 312 22.97 -23.37 10.32
C LYS A 312 22.62 -22.29 11.33
N SER A 313 21.41 -22.38 11.89
CA SER A 313 20.94 -21.42 12.86
C SER A 313 21.82 -21.36 14.12
N LYS A 314 22.17 -20.15 14.55
CA LYS A 314 22.87 -19.92 15.85
C LYS A 314 22.03 -20.30 17.05
N ARG A 315 20.69 -20.27 16.92
CA ARG A 315 19.75 -20.48 18.02
C ARG A 315 19.44 -21.94 18.23
N SER A 316 18.99 -22.62 17.18
CA SER A 316 18.52 -24.00 17.24
C SER A 316 19.53 -25.02 16.75
N GLY A 317 20.56 -24.60 15.99
CA GLY A 317 21.44 -25.49 15.26
C GLY A 317 20.79 -26.14 14.03
N ARG A 318 19.52 -25.84 13.73
CA ARG A 318 18.79 -26.35 12.56
C ARG A 318 19.35 -25.75 11.28
N ILE A 319 19.38 -26.54 10.22
CA ILE A 319 19.71 -26.05 8.88
C ILE A 319 18.47 -25.40 8.28
N LEU A 320 18.56 -24.12 7.99
CA LEU A 320 17.52 -23.31 7.37
C LEU A 320 17.80 -23.17 5.88
N LYS A 321 16.76 -23.27 5.06
CA LYS A 321 16.80 -23.09 3.61
C LYS A 321 16.40 -21.66 3.27
N ILE A 322 17.32 -20.88 2.72
CA ILE A 322 17.12 -19.45 2.45
C ILE A 322 17.29 -19.19 0.95
N ALA A 323 16.31 -18.51 0.36
CA ALA A 323 16.34 -18.06 -1.03
C ALA A 323 16.77 -16.59 -1.09
N ASP A 324 17.90 -16.29 -1.77
CA ASP A 324 18.38 -14.92 -1.99
C ASP A 324 17.92 -14.39 -3.36
N LEU A 325 16.93 -13.48 -3.37
CA LEU A 325 16.43 -12.81 -4.58
C LEU A 325 17.10 -11.44 -4.84
N VAL A 326 18.09 -11.07 -4.02
CA VAL A 326 18.80 -9.78 -4.12
C VAL A 326 19.95 -9.84 -5.11
N ASN A 327 20.52 -11.03 -5.35
CA ASN A 327 21.67 -11.24 -6.22
C ASN A 327 21.44 -10.62 -7.62
N ASP A 328 22.40 -9.79 -8.08
CA ASP A 328 22.35 -9.13 -9.40
C ASP A 328 22.66 -10.09 -10.56
N ASN A 329 23.24 -11.27 -10.30
CA ASN A 329 23.46 -12.29 -11.32
C ASN A 329 22.12 -12.88 -11.78
N GLN A 330 21.71 -12.49 -13.00
CA GLN A 330 20.44 -12.91 -13.58
C GLN A 330 20.26 -14.43 -13.63
N LYS A 331 21.32 -15.17 -13.94
CA LYS A 331 21.26 -16.65 -14.05
C LYS A 331 21.02 -17.31 -12.70
N GLU A 332 21.69 -16.85 -11.66
CA GLU A 332 21.51 -17.38 -10.30
C GLU A 332 20.12 -17.06 -9.78
N ARG A 333 19.66 -15.83 -9.98
CA ARG A 333 18.31 -15.42 -9.61
C ARG A 333 17.23 -16.22 -10.36
N ASP A 334 17.41 -16.49 -11.65
CA ASP A 334 16.47 -17.27 -12.45
C ASP A 334 16.35 -18.72 -11.96
N LYS A 335 17.47 -19.34 -11.47
CA LYS A 335 17.44 -20.66 -10.82
C LYS A 335 16.57 -20.65 -9.56
N ILE A 336 16.80 -19.66 -8.67
CA ILE A 336 16.05 -19.52 -7.42
C ILE A 336 14.56 -19.29 -7.70
N VAL A 337 14.23 -18.41 -8.65
CA VAL A 337 12.84 -18.15 -9.05
C VAL A 337 12.19 -19.40 -9.64
N ALA A 338 12.92 -20.18 -10.45
CA ALA A 338 12.43 -21.45 -10.99
C ALA A 338 12.16 -22.45 -9.87
N TYR A 339 13.06 -22.55 -8.89
CA TYR A 339 12.86 -23.39 -7.71
C TYR A 339 11.64 -22.96 -6.90
N LEU A 340 11.51 -21.66 -6.58
CA LEU A 340 10.38 -21.13 -5.81
C LEU A 340 9.03 -21.37 -6.48
N ARG A 341 8.97 -21.42 -7.81
CA ARG A 341 7.74 -21.81 -8.55
C ARG A 341 7.37 -23.28 -8.39
N GLY A 342 8.36 -24.11 -8.09
CA GLY A 342 8.17 -25.54 -7.85
C GLY A 342 7.84 -25.92 -6.40
N VAL A 343 7.92 -24.98 -5.47
CA VAL A 343 7.67 -25.17 -4.04
C VAL A 343 6.19 -25.57 -3.82
N LYS A 344 5.98 -26.70 -3.13
CA LYS A 344 4.65 -27.27 -2.88
C LYS A 344 4.34 -27.43 -1.40
N THR A 345 5.36 -27.41 -0.54
CA THR A 345 5.23 -27.63 0.89
C THR A 345 5.96 -26.53 1.68
N PRO A 346 5.53 -26.26 2.93
CA PRO A 346 6.22 -25.30 3.78
C PRO A 346 7.68 -25.68 4.08
N GLU A 347 8.04 -26.96 4.00
CA GLU A 347 9.37 -27.48 4.32
C GLU A 347 10.40 -27.25 3.21
N ASP A 348 9.95 -26.83 2.02
CA ASP A 348 10.84 -26.61 0.88
C ASP A 348 11.72 -25.36 1.07
N ILE A 349 11.19 -24.30 1.70
CA ILE A 349 11.91 -23.04 2.00
C ILE A 349 11.50 -22.54 3.39
N ASP A 350 12.47 -22.01 4.14
CA ASP A 350 12.24 -21.38 5.44
C ASP A 350 12.13 -19.85 5.32
N MET A 351 13.04 -19.24 4.55
CA MET A 351 13.10 -17.78 4.43
C MET A 351 13.41 -17.34 3.01
N ILE A 352 12.95 -16.14 2.65
CA ILE A 352 13.29 -15.46 1.39
C ILE A 352 13.84 -14.09 1.72
N ILE A 353 15.01 -13.74 1.19
CA ILE A 353 15.59 -12.39 1.28
C ILE A 353 15.34 -11.69 -0.06
N ALA A 354 14.77 -10.49 -0.02
CA ALA A 354 14.31 -9.78 -1.21
C ALA A 354 14.61 -8.28 -1.15
N LEU A 355 14.76 -7.65 -2.32
CA LEU A 355 14.84 -6.22 -2.48
C LEU A 355 13.54 -5.68 -3.04
N GLY A 356 13.00 -4.62 -2.42
CA GLY A 356 11.77 -3.96 -2.88
C GLY A 356 10.59 -4.93 -2.95
N MET A 357 9.80 -4.84 -4.01
CA MET A 357 8.62 -5.68 -4.24
C MET A 357 8.96 -7.13 -4.62
N ALA A 358 10.02 -7.74 -4.11
CA ALA A 358 10.50 -9.08 -4.45
C ALA A 358 9.97 -9.49 -5.82
N LYS A 359 10.73 -9.24 -6.88
CA LYS A 359 10.29 -9.27 -8.29
C LYS A 359 9.16 -10.28 -8.50
N GLU A 360 8.02 -9.79 -8.90
CA GLU A 360 6.83 -10.57 -9.18
C GLU A 360 7.18 -11.76 -10.06
N GLY A 361 6.66 -12.92 -9.80
CA GLY A 361 6.97 -14.07 -10.63
C GLY A 361 6.96 -15.42 -9.94
N PHE A 362 6.78 -15.44 -8.64
CA PHE A 362 6.51 -16.67 -7.87
C PHE A 362 5.36 -16.45 -6.89
N ASP A 363 4.65 -17.51 -6.57
CA ASP A 363 3.63 -17.54 -5.54
C ASP A 363 4.12 -18.45 -4.40
N TRP A 364 4.30 -17.85 -3.20
CA TRP A 364 4.69 -18.59 -2.01
C TRP A 364 3.64 -18.40 -0.92
N PRO A 365 2.58 -19.22 -0.90
CA PRO A 365 1.45 -19.03 0.01
C PRO A 365 1.80 -19.31 1.47
N PHE A 366 2.92 -20.00 1.73
CA PHE A 366 3.33 -20.44 3.06
C PHE A 366 3.88 -19.32 3.94
N CYS A 367 4.16 -18.13 3.40
CA CYS A 367 4.68 -17.00 4.15
C CYS A 367 3.77 -16.64 5.32
N GLN A 368 4.33 -16.67 6.53
CA GLN A 368 3.65 -16.32 7.78
C GLN A 368 4.06 -14.94 8.29
N HIS A 369 5.31 -14.53 8.00
CA HIS A 369 5.87 -13.27 8.44
C HIS A 369 6.49 -12.51 7.26
N ALA A 370 6.01 -11.31 6.99
CA ALA A 370 6.64 -10.36 6.08
C ALA A 370 7.35 -9.29 6.90
N LEU A 371 8.68 -9.29 6.83
CA LEU A 371 9.55 -8.37 7.56
C LEU A 371 10.17 -7.37 6.60
N THR A 372 10.07 -6.08 6.88
CA THR A 372 10.73 -5.02 6.12
C THR A 372 11.74 -4.30 6.99
N ILE A 373 12.89 -3.97 6.42
CA ILE A 373 13.93 -3.19 7.09
C ILE A 373 13.96 -1.79 6.47
N GLY A 374 13.82 -0.78 7.32
CA GLY A 374 13.78 0.61 6.91
C GLY A 374 12.46 1.06 6.29
N TYR A 375 12.37 2.33 5.99
CA TYR A 375 11.19 2.97 5.42
C TYR A 375 10.93 2.52 3.97
N ARG A 376 9.65 2.34 3.64
CA ARG A 376 9.17 2.12 2.28
C ARG A 376 8.47 3.37 1.75
N GLY A 377 8.92 3.85 0.59
CA GLY A 377 8.44 5.11 0.01
C GLY A 377 7.03 5.05 -0.55
N SER A 378 6.53 3.86 -0.85
CA SER A 378 5.24 3.65 -1.50
C SER A 378 4.31 2.80 -0.65
N LEU A 379 3.11 3.31 -0.42
CA LEU A 379 2.03 2.55 0.22
C LEU A 379 1.65 1.31 -0.61
N THR A 380 1.72 1.41 -1.93
CA THR A 380 1.53 0.28 -2.86
C THR A 380 2.50 -0.86 -2.58
N GLU A 381 3.79 -0.53 -2.36
CA GLU A 381 4.81 -1.52 -2.01
C GLU A 381 4.48 -2.22 -0.69
N ILE A 382 4.06 -1.47 0.32
CA ILE A 382 3.67 -2.04 1.63
C ILE A 382 2.48 -2.99 1.47
N ILE A 383 1.45 -2.62 0.71
CA ILE A 383 0.28 -3.45 0.45
C ILE A 383 0.67 -4.75 -0.26
N GLN A 384 1.54 -4.68 -1.24
CA GLN A 384 2.00 -5.86 -1.97
C GLN A 384 2.85 -6.79 -1.08
N ILE A 385 3.67 -6.24 -0.19
CA ILE A 385 4.44 -7.01 0.79
C ILE A 385 3.50 -7.70 1.78
N ILE A 386 2.52 -6.98 2.35
CA ILE A 386 1.49 -7.55 3.23
C ILE A 386 0.71 -8.64 2.49
N GLY A 387 0.35 -8.38 1.23
CA GLY A 387 -0.34 -9.34 0.37
C GLY A 387 0.40 -10.67 0.17
N ARG A 388 1.71 -10.72 0.38
CA ARG A 388 2.48 -11.97 0.35
C ARG A 388 2.28 -12.80 1.61
N ALA A 389 2.25 -12.18 2.79
CA ALA A 389 1.98 -12.87 4.04
C ALA A 389 0.50 -13.27 4.20
N THR A 390 -0.41 -12.54 3.56
CA THR A 390 -1.85 -12.77 3.66
C THR A 390 -2.42 -13.78 2.65
N ARG A 391 -1.59 -14.60 2.01
CA ARG A 391 -2.07 -15.75 1.22
C ARG A 391 -2.70 -16.79 2.12
N ASP A 392 -3.83 -17.38 1.69
CA ASP A 392 -4.47 -18.45 2.44
C ASP A 392 -3.69 -19.76 2.28
N SER A 393 -3.32 -20.38 3.40
CA SER A 393 -2.57 -21.63 3.42
C SER A 393 -2.78 -22.39 4.73
N ASN A 394 -2.81 -23.73 4.64
CA ASN A 394 -3.06 -24.62 5.77
C ASN A 394 -1.95 -24.68 6.84
N ASN A 395 -0.79 -24.10 6.57
CA ASN A 395 0.31 -24.02 7.54
C ASN A 395 0.17 -22.87 8.53
N LYS A 396 -0.85 -22.01 8.40
CA LYS A 396 -0.97 -20.81 9.22
C LYS A 396 -2.42 -20.41 9.51
N THR A 397 -2.65 -19.92 10.72
CA THR A 397 -3.89 -19.24 11.13
C THR A 397 -3.65 -17.75 11.38
N HIS A 398 -2.39 -17.34 11.49
CA HIS A 398 -1.95 -15.97 11.70
C HIS A 398 -0.92 -15.56 10.65
N ALA A 399 -1.00 -14.31 10.21
CA ALA A 399 0.03 -13.65 9.41
C ALA A 399 0.50 -12.38 10.11
N GLN A 400 1.79 -12.10 10.02
CA GLN A 400 2.39 -10.92 10.61
C GLN A 400 3.14 -10.11 9.55
N PHE A 401 2.89 -8.81 9.52
CA PHE A 401 3.77 -7.83 8.88
C PHE A 401 4.48 -7.02 9.95
N THR A 402 5.80 -6.91 9.85
CA THR A 402 6.61 -6.11 10.77
C THR A 402 7.54 -5.20 9.99
N ASN A 403 7.59 -3.93 10.36
CA ASN A 403 8.54 -2.99 9.81
C ASN A 403 9.57 -2.60 10.88
N LEU A 404 10.84 -2.91 10.64
CA LEU A 404 11.97 -2.46 11.44
C LEU A 404 12.34 -1.03 11.04
N ILE A 405 12.23 -0.08 11.97
CA ILE A 405 12.48 1.34 11.71
C ILE A 405 13.54 1.86 12.68
N ALA A 406 14.59 2.47 12.14
CA ALA A 406 15.58 3.17 12.94
C ALA A 406 14.93 4.38 13.64
N GLN A 407 15.13 4.49 14.96
CA GLN A 407 14.78 5.71 15.69
C GLN A 407 15.73 6.83 15.28
N PRO A 408 15.21 8.05 15.06
CA PRO A 408 16.08 9.19 14.84
C PRO A 408 16.95 9.42 16.06
N ASP A 409 18.26 9.58 15.85
CA ASP A 409 19.14 10.03 16.93
C ASP A 409 18.90 11.54 17.10
N ALA A 410 18.55 11.97 18.32
CA ALA A 410 18.28 13.37 18.62
C ALA A 410 19.51 14.30 18.42
N VAL A 411 20.68 13.70 18.19
CA VAL A 411 21.97 14.39 17.95
C VAL A 411 22.35 14.40 16.47
N ASP A 412 21.64 13.63 15.62
CA ASP A 412 21.99 13.47 14.21
C ASP A 412 21.42 14.61 13.34
N ASP A 413 22.21 15.07 12.36
CA ASP A 413 21.81 16.12 11.42
C ASP A 413 20.65 15.68 10.48
N ASP A 414 20.36 14.37 10.39
CA ASP A 414 19.28 13.78 9.56
C ASP A 414 17.95 13.49 10.31
N VAL A 415 17.79 14.03 11.53
CA VAL A 415 16.58 13.83 12.37
C VAL A 415 15.28 14.09 11.57
N ARG A 416 15.27 15.11 10.72
CA ARG A 416 14.09 15.49 9.94
C ARG A 416 13.66 14.41 8.94
N LEU A 417 14.63 13.82 8.23
CA LEU A 417 14.36 12.75 7.26
C LEU A 417 13.84 11.48 7.99
N ALA A 418 14.49 11.12 9.08
CA ALA A 418 14.09 9.96 9.88
C ALA A 418 12.68 10.14 10.49
N VAL A 419 12.36 11.34 11.00
CA VAL A 419 11.03 11.70 11.51
C VAL A 419 9.98 11.61 10.40
N ASN A 420 10.23 12.19 9.23
CA ASN A 420 9.31 12.11 8.10
C ASN A 420 9.07 10.66 7.65
N ASN A 421 10.12 9.85 7.60
CA ASN A 421 10.01 8.43 7.24
C ASN A 421 9.18 7.65 8.27
N MET A 422 9.37 7.93 9.54
CA MET A 422 8.61 7.31 10.62
C MET A 422 7.12 7.71 10.57
N LEU A 423 6.81 8.98 10.35
CA LEU A 423 5.43 9.47 10.20
C LEU A 423 4.74 8.83 8.97
N LYS A 424 5.43 8.73 7.84
CA LYS A 424 4.91 8.07 6.64
C LYS A 424 4.64 6.58 6.87
N ALA A 425 5.53 5.88 7.59
CA ALA A 425 5.34 4.47 7.92
C ALA A 425 4.09 4.26 8.80
N ILE A 426 3.90 5.09 9.82
CA ILE A 426 2.74 5.04 10.70
C ILE A 426 1.45 5.35 9.93
N THR A 427 1.48 6.37 9.08
CA THR A 427 0.37 6.72 8.19
C THR A 427 -0.05 5.56 7.29
N ALA A 428 0.93 4.86 6.70
CA ALA A 428 0.67 3.69 5.88
C ALA A 428 -0.06 2.59 6.64
N SER A 429 0.27 2.38 7.92
CA SER A 429 -0.38 1.34 8.74
C SER A 429 -1.80 1.70 9.14
N LEU A 430 -2.06 2.96 9.44
CA LEU A 430 -3.43 3.41 9.71
C LEU A 430 -4.34 3.24 8.50
N LEU A 431 -3.82 3.54 7.32
CA LEU A 431 -4.54 3.27 6.07
C LEU A 431 -4.79 1.78 5.88
N MET A 432 -3.80 0.94 6.17
CA MET A 432 -3.99 -0.51 6.08
C MET A 432 -5.02 -1.02 7.09
N GLU A 433 -5.08 -0.48 8.31
CA GLU A 433 -6.14 -0.81 9.26
C GLU A 433 -7.52 -0.54 8.65
N GLN A 434 -7.70 0.61 8.03
CA GLN A 434 -8.98 0.97 7.41
C GLN A 434 -9.33 0.14 6.17
N VAL A 435 -8.32 -0.26 5.38
CA VAL A 435 -8.50 -1.15 4.22
C VAL A 435 -8.86 -2.57 4.64
N LEU A 436 -8.37 -3.01 5.79
CA LEU A 436 -8.58 -4.36 6.33
C LEU A 436 -9.82 -4.46 7.23
N ALA A 437 -10.42 -3.33 7.62
CA ALA A 437 -11.64 -3.27 8.42
C ALA A 437 -12.90 -3.54 7.58
N PRO A 438 -14.01 -3.98 8.21
CA PRO A 438 -15.30 -4.11 7.54
C PRO A 438 -15.71 -2.81 6.84
N ASN A 439 -16.35 -2.92 5.69
CA ASN A 439 -16.95 -1.76 5.06
C ASN A 439 -18.31 -1.48 5.67
N PHE A 440 -18.50 -0.23 6.07
CA PHE A 440 -19.78 0.28 6.54
C PHE A 440 -20.45 1.14 5.46
N LYS A 441 -21.78 1.06 5.39
CA LYS A 441 -22.59 2.00 4.62
C LYS A 441 -23.14 3.06 5.58
N PHE A 442 -23.04 4.33 5.20
CA PHE A 442 -23.55 5.43 6.02
C PHE A 442 -24.73 6.08 5.33
N LYS A 443 -25.80 6.33 6.10
CA LYS A 443 -27.02 6.95 5.63
C LYS A 443 -27.47 8.05 6.59
N PRO A 444 -28.17 9.09 6.09
CA PRO A 444 -28.90 10.03 6.95
C PRO A 444 -29.90 9.30 7.83
N MET A 445 -30.10 9.77 9.07
CA MET A 445 -31.07 9.18 10.00
C MET A 445 -32.53 9.26 9.47
N GLU A 446 -32.82 10.31 8.71
CA GLU A 446 -34.16 10.59 8.16
C GLU A 446 -34.37 9.96 6.76
N ASP A 447 -33.48 9.08 6.31
CA ASP A 447 -33.60 8.42 5.01
C ASP A 447 -34.76 7.42 4.99
N PRO A 448 -35.79 7.63 4.13
CA PRO A 448 -36.94 6.74 4.06
C PRO A 448 -36.68 5.40 3.37
N ASP A 449 -35.53 5.24 2.68
CA ASP A 449 -35.20 4.02 1.96
C ASP A 449 -34.76 2.91 2.94
N GLU A 450 -35.74 2.10 3.40
CA GLU A 450 -35.50 0.93 4.27
C GLU A 450 -34.96 -0.30 3.51
N GLU A 451 -35.13 -0.35 2.19
CA GLU A 451 -34.82 -1.55 1.38
C GLU A 451 -33.33 -1.94 1.31
N ASP A 452 -32.41 -1.09 1.79
CA ASP A 452 -30.96 -1.32 1.73
C ASP A 452 -30.28 -1.28 3.12
N ASP A 453 -31.00 -1.56 4.20
CA ASP A 453 -30.46 -1.64 5.56
C ASP A 453 -29.84 -3.03 5.80
N GLY A 454 -28.64 -3.27 5.21
CA GLY A 454 -27.81 -4.45 5.51
C GLY A 454 -27.19 -4.39 6.91
N GLU A 455 -26.63 -5.53 7.39
CA GLU A 455 -26.02 -5.67 8.73
C GLU A 455 -24.96 -4.62 9.07
N ASN A 456 -24.35 -3.98 8.06
CA ASN A 456 -23.26 -3.00 8.20
C ASN A 456 -23.71 -1.55 7.87
N THR A 457 -25.01 -1.25 7.88
CA THR A 457 -25.51 0.11 7.64
C THR A 457 -25.63 0.87 8.94
N ILE A 458 -25.01 2.07 9.00
CA ILE A 458 -25.06 2.99 10.15
C ILE A 458 -25.79 4.27 9.74
N LYS A 459 -26.87 4.59 10.47
CA LYS A 459 -27.65 5.84 10.27
C LYS A 459 -27.09 6.94 11.16
N ILE A 460 -26.84 8.11 10.56
CA ILE A 460 -26.18 9.24 11.23
C ILE A 460 -27.02 10.50 11.06
N ARG A 461 -27.30 11.18 12.16
CA ARG A 461 -28.04 12.45 12.13
C ARG A 461 -27.17 13.56 11.54
N GLY A 462 -27.73 14.34 10.60
CA GLY A 462 -27.04 15.43 9.93
C GLY A 462 -26.11 14.98 8.81
N PHE A 463 -26.08 13.68 8.48
CA PHE A 463 -25.28 13.13 7.39
C PHE A 463 -25.87 13.49 6.03
N LYS A 464 -25.01 13.86 5.07
CA LYS A 464 -25.42 14.27 3.72
C LYS A 464 -25.20 13.16 2.71
N LYS A 465 -26.20 12.93 1.85
CA LYS A 465 -26.05 12.04 0.69
C LYS A 465 -25.31 12.75 -0.44
N PRO A 466 -24.44 12.05 -1.18
CA PRO A 466 -23.86 12.58 -2.41
C PRO A 466 -24.95 12.79 -3.47
N THR A 467 -24.92 13.94 -4.14
CA THR A 467 -25.94 14.32 -5.14
C THR A 467 -25.52 13.89 -6.55
N SER A 468 -24.24 13.97 -6.87
CA SER A 468 -23.72 13.58 -8.20
C SER A 468 -23.27 12.13 -8.24
N GLN A 469 -23.28 11.54 -9.45
CA GLN A 469 -22.70 10.21 -9.69
C GLN A 469 -21.19 10.22 -9.38
N ARG A 470 -20.48 11.33 -9.67
CA ARG A 470 -19.04 11.46 -9.38
C ARG A 470 -18.75 11.33 -7.88
N ALA A 471 -19.53 12.00 -7.03
CA ALA A 471 -19.36 11.88 -5.58
C ALA A 471 -19.65 10.45 -5.08
N LYS A 472 -20.66 9.77 -5.67
CA LYS A 472 -20.95 8.36 -5.36
C LYS A 472 -19.78 7.46 -5.75
N ASP A 473 -19.23 7.62 -6.95
CA ASP A 473 -18.08 6.84 -7.43
C ASP A 473 -16.84 7.03 -6.52
N ILE A 474 -16.59 8.26 -6.07
CA ILE A 474 -15.50 8.56 -5.13
C ILE A 474 -15.71 7.81 -3.81
N ILE A 475 -16.91 7.84 -3.26
CA ILE A 475 -17.23 7.17 -2.00
C ILE A 475 -17.13 5.64 -2.13
N GLU A 476 -17.63 5.08 -3.21
CA GLU A 476 -17.70 3.62 -3.40
C GLU A 476 -16.36 3.01 -3.85
N SER A 477 -15.59 3.74 -4.66
CA SER A 477 -14.41 3.18 -5.33
C SER A 477 -13.09 3.84 -4.97
N ASP A 478 -13.08 5.14 -4.62
CA ASP A 478 -11.88 5.94 -4.45
C ASP A 478 -11.68 6.47 -3.02
N LEU A 479 -12.56 6.11 -2.09
CA LEU A 479 -12.52 6.64 -0.70
C LEU A 479 -11.17 6.38 -0.03
N ASN A 480 -10.60 5.20 -0.20
CA ASN A 480 -9.31 4.86 0.38
C ASN A 480 -8.15 5.60 -0.31
N ASP A 481 -8.21 5.79 -1.63
CA ASP A 481 -7.25 6.61 -2.37
C ASP A 481 -7.28 8.07 -1.89
N LEU A 482 -8.48 8.61 -1.68
CA LEU A 482 -8.66 9.95 -1.14
C LEU A 482 -8.09 10.06 0.28
N LYS A 483 -8.37 9.10 1.16
CA LYS A 483 -7.78 9.06 2.51
C LYS A 483 -6.26 9.01 2.47
N ALA A 484 -5.69 8.21 1.56
CA ALA A 484 -4.24 8.14 1.36
C ALA A 484 -3.66 9.50 0.99
N LYS A 485 -4.29 10.23 0.07
CA LYS A 485 -3.85 11.58 -0.34
C LYS A 485 -3.99 12.58 0.81
N ILE A 486 -5.09 12.54 1.55
CA ILE A 486 -5.28 13.39 2.74
C ILE A 486 -4.18 13.14 3.76
N LEU A 487 -3.89 11.88 4.07
CA LEU A 487 -2.87 11.51 5.07
C LEU A 487 -1.43 11.83 4.63
N GLN A 488 -1.18 11.92 3.32
CA GLN A 488 0.13 12.28 2.76
C GLN A 488 0.30 13.79 2.52
N ASP A 489 -0.77 14.57 2.64
CA ASP A 489 -0.71 16.02 2.50
C ASP A 489 0.19 16.64 3.58
N ASP A 490 1.11 17.50 3.19
CA ASP A 490 2.07 18.11 4.10
C ASP A 490 1.40 18.93 5.21
N THR A 491 0.26 19.55 4.95
CA THR A 491 -0.49 20.31 5.95
C THR A 491 -1.16 19.37 6.95
N MET A 492 -1.70 18.27 6.45
CA MET A 492 -2.30 17.23 7.30
C MET A 492 -1.25 16.55 8.18
N LEU A 493 -0.09 16.18 7.63
CA LEU A 493 1.02 15.59 8.39
C LEU A 493 1.47 16.51 9.53
N LYS A 494 1.46 17.83 9.32
CA LYS A 494 1.77 18.83 10.36
C LYS A 494 0.65 18.98 11.41
N ALA A 495 -0.58 18.68 11.05
CA ALA A 495 -1.75 18.76 11.93
C ALA A 495 -1.94 17.52 12.81
N MET A 496 -1.46 16.35 12.36
CA MET A 496 -1.60 15.05 13.05
C MET A 496 -1.13 15.03 14.51
N PRO A 497 -0.03 15.72 14.91
CA PRO A 497 0.44 15.68 16.31
C PRO A 497 -0.45 16.38 17.34
N GLY A 498 -1.68 16.75 17.00
CA GLY A 498 -2.65 17.30 17.95
C GLY A 498 -2.55 18.81 18.20
N ASN A 499 -1.82 19.55 17.35
CA ASN A 499 -1.67 21.00 17.46
C ASN A 499 -2.82 21.81 16.83
N LEU A 500 -3.81 21.14 16.25
CA LEU A 500 -5.03 21.76 15.70
C LEU A 500 -6.25 21.08 16.32
N GLU A 501 -7.28 21.89 16.56
CA GLU A 501 -8.58 21.37 16.96
C GLU A 501 -9.11 20.40 15.91
N PRO A 502 -9.67 19.25 16.30
CA PRO A 502 -10.23 18.27 15.37
C PRO A 502 -11.23 18.87 14.37
N GLU A 503 -12.04 19.79 14.81
CA GLU A 503 -13.01 20.51 13.97
C GLU A 503 -12.33 21.25 12.81
N VAL A 504 -11.17 21.88 13.04
CA VAL A 504 -10.41 22.56 11.96
C VAL A 504 -9.86 21.55 10.96
N ILE A 505 -9.38 20.38 11.43
CA ILE A 505 -8.95 19.30 10.56
C ILE A 505 -10.11 18.85 9.69
N ASN A 506 -11.25 18.55 10.31
CA ASN A 506 -12.39 17.92 9.66
C ASN A 506 -13.15 18.88 8.74
N THR A 507 -13.35 20.15 9.16
CA THR A 507 -14.22 21.09 8.42
C THR A 507 -13.48 22.09 7.55
N VAL A 508 -12.15 22.23 7.69
CA VAL A 508 -11.34 23.19 6.91
C VAL A 508 -10.28 22.49 6.07
N LEU A 509 -9.43 21.65 6.68
CA LEU A 509 -8.31 21.05 5.94
C LEU A 509 -8.76 19.95 4.98
N ILE A 510 -9.57 18.99 5.45
CA ILE A 510 -10.05 17.90 4.59
C ILE A 510 -10.83 18.42 3.38
N PRO A 511 -11.82 19.33 3.51
CA PRO A 511 -12.52 19.89 2.36
C PRO A 511 -11.59 20.61 1.37
N LYS A 512 -10.57 21.33 1.86
CA LYS A 512 -9.59 21.99 1.01
C LYS A 512 -8.86 20.97 0.13
N ILE A 513 -8.37 19.89 0.72
CA ILE A 513 -7.66 18.83 0.00
C ILE A 513 -8.60 18.13 -1.01
N ILE A 514 -9.86 17.88 -0.62
CA ILE A 514 -10.86 17.29 -1.53
C ILE A 514 -11.06 18.18 -2.77
N ARG A 515 -11.18 19.52 -2.60
CA ARG A 515 -11.33 20.46 -3.73
C ARG A 515 -10.09 20.50 -4.62
N GLU A 516 -8.90 20.37 -4.05
CA GLU A 516 -7.64 20.33 -4.83
C GLU A 516 -7.56 19.05 -5.67
N ILE A 517 -8.05 17.92 -5.16
CA ILE A 517 -8.03 16.63 -5.86
C ILE A 517 -9.19 16.52 -6.87
N TYR A 518 -10.37 17.02 -6.49
CA TYR A 518 -11.62 16.93 -7.27
C TYR A 518 -12.24 18.32 -7.47
N PRO A 519 -11.65 19.17 -8.32
CA PRO A 519 -12.09 20.56 -8.50
C PRO A 519 -13.46 20.69 -9.19
N ASP A 520 -13.98 19.60 -9.71
CA ASP A 520 -15.26 19.52 -10.42
C ASP A 520 -16.46 19.21 -9.52
N LEU A 521 -16.24 18.91 -8.23
CA LEU A 521 -17.31 18.67 -7.29
C LEU A 521 -18.01 19.98 -6.88
N SER A 522 -19.33 19.90 -6.71
CA SER A 522 -20.09 20.97 -6.06
C SER A 522 -19.74 21.08 -4.57
N GLU A 523 -19.96 22.23 -3.94
CA GLU A 523 -19.74 22.39 -2.49
C GLU A 523 -20.57 21.39 -1.66
N GLU A 524 -21.75 21.03 -2.14
CA GLU A 524 -22.62 20.06 -1.49
C GLU A 524 -22.03 18.64 -1.56
N ASP A 525 -21.46 18.25 -2.70
CA ASP A 525 -20.78 16.97 -2.87
C ASP A 525 -19.42 16.92 -2.17
N VAL A 526 -18.66 18.04 -2.14
CA VAL A 526 -17.45 18.14 -1.31
C VAL A 526 -17.77 17.85 0.15
N GLU A 527 -18.85 18.44 0.67
CA GLU A 527 -19.29 18.21 2.06
C GLU A 527 -19.74 16.76 2.28
N ALA A 528 -20.49 16.16 1.35
CA ALA A 528 -20.89 14.77 1.45
C ALA A 528 -19.67 13.83 1.46
N VAL A 529 -18.72 14.01 0.55
CA VAL A 529 -17.48 13.23 0.49
C VAL A 529 -16.65 13.42 1.77
N ARG A 530 -16.52 14.66 2.26
CA ARG A 530 -15.86 14.96 3.52
C ARG A 530 -16.45 14.18 4.69
N GLN A 531 -17.77 14.23 4.83
CA GLN A 531 -18.47 13.52 5.90
C GLN A 531 -18.21 12.02 5.81
N TYR A 532 -18.23 11.43 4.62
CA TYR A 532 -17.87 10.02 4.42
C TYR A 532 -16.45 9.70 4.87
N VAL A 533 -15.46 10.51 4.46
CA VAL A 533 -14.05 10.32 4.86
C VAL A 533 -13.90 10.33 6.37
N VAL A 534 -14.48 11.34 7.04
CA VAL A 534 -14.32 11.53 8.49
C VAL A 534 -15.05 10.42 9.26
N VAL A 535 -16.31 10.17 8.90
CA VAL A 535 -17.14 9.13 9.54
C VAL A 535 -16.51 7.76 9.40
N ASP A 536 -16.14 7.36 8.18
CA ASP A 536 -15.52 6.05 7.92
C ASP A 536 -14.20 5.89 8.69
N SER A 537 -13.39 6.96 8.78
CA SER A 537 -12.14 6.93 9.53
C SER A 537 -12.37 6.81 11.04
N VAL A 538 -13.33 7.55 11.59
CA VAL A 538 -13.64 7.53 13.03
C VAL A 538 -14.26 6.19 13.42
N ILE A 539 -15.21 5.69 12.64
CA ILE A 539 -15.92 4.42 12.92
C ILE A 539 -14.96 3.23 12.81
N LYS A 540 -14.15 3.15 11.76
CA LYS A 540 -13.17 2.07 11.58
C LYS A 540 -12.03 2.06 12.60
N ASN A 541 -11.73 3.21 13.20
CA ASN A 541 -10.76 3.32 14.29
C ASN A 541 -11.39 3.05 15.68
N GLY A 542 -12.73 2.96 15.77
CA GLY A 542 -13.46 2.70 17.00
C GLY A 542 -13.59 1.20 17.29
N GLU A 543 -13.68 0.86 18.57
CA GLU A 543 -14.03 -0.49 19.03
C GLU A 543 -15.55 -0.60 19.15
N ILE A 544 -16.16 -1.54 18.41
CA ILE A 544 -17.61 -1.78 18.48
C ILE A 544 -17.86 -2.88 19.51
N GLU A 545 -18.69 -2.62 20.50
CA GLU A 545 -19.13 -3.59 21.50
C GLU A 545 -20.64 -3.79 21.44
N GLU A 546 -21.10 -5.04 21.52
CA GLU A 546 -22.52 -5.37 21.56
C GLU A 546 -22.95 -5.68 23.00
N HIS A 547 -23.94 -4.95 23.51
CA HIS A 547 -24.58 -5.20 24.79
C HIS A 547 -26.07 -5.45 24.60
N GLY A 548 -26.47 -6.71 24.53
CA GLY A 548 -27.84 -7.12 24.23
C GLY A 548 -28.25 -6.78 22.79
N SER A 549 -29.32 -5.98 22.61
CA SER A 549 -29.77 -5.53 21.29
C SER A 549 -29.14 -4.19 20.85
N LYS A 550 -28.26 -3.59 21.66
CA LYS A 550 -27.65 -2.29 21.37
C LYS A 550 -26.17 -2.45 21.02
N LYS A 551 -25.75 -1.71 20.00
CA LYS A 551 -24.36 -1.59 19.59
C LYS A 551 -23.79 -0.27 20.07
N PHE A 552 -22.64 -0.32 20.72
CA PHE A 552 -21.89 0.85 21.17
C PHE A 552 -20.58 0.92 20.44
N ILE A 553 -20.15 2.12 20.12
CA ILE A 553 -18.82 2.37 19.58
C ILE A 553 -18.01 3.18 20.59
N ARG A 554 -16.79 2.74 20.82
CA ARG A 554 -15.84 3.49 21.63
C ARG A 554 -15.10 4.49 20.76
N MET A 555 -15.40 5.77 20.92
CA MET A 555 -14.80 6.87 20.19
C MET A 555 -14.22 7.89 21.18
N ALA A 556 -12.99 8.32 20.98
CA ALA A 556 -12.29 9.31 21.84
C ALA A 556 -12.40 9.02 23.35
N GLY A 557 -12.34 7.73 23.73
CA GLY A 557 -12.42 7.29 25.13
C GLY A 557 -13.82 7.19 25.74
N SER A 558 -14.87 7.49 24.96
CA SER A 558 -16.28 7.41 25.38
C SER A 558 -17.03 6.35 24.59
N PHE A 559 -17.96 5.63 25.26
CA PHE A 559 -18.90 4.74 24.57
C PHE A 559 -20.11 5.52 24.10
N VAL A 560 -20.38 5.50 22.82
CA VAL A 560 -21.54 6.13 22.19
C VAL A 560 -22.42 5.04 21.59
N ASN A 561 -23.74 5.08 21.87
CA ASN A 561 -24.66 4.20 21.19
C ASN A 561 -24.70 4.55 19.69
N ILE A 562 -24.62 3.56 18.83
CA ILE A 562 -24.61 3.77 17.37
C ILE A 562 -25.86 4.55 16.90
N ASP A 563 -26.99 4.34 17.54
CA ASP A 563 -28.24 5.04 17.21
C ASP A 563 -28.23 6.54 17.59
N ASP A 564 -27.30 6.97 18.43
CA ASP A 564 -27.17 8.36 18.90
C ASP A 564 -26.06 9.15 18.20
N ILE A 565 -25.43 8.56 17.17
CA ILE A 565 -24.34 9.21 16.43
C ILE A 565 -24.88 10.36 15.57
N HIS A 566 -24.23 11.52 15.69
CA HIS A 566 -24.49 12.70 14.85
C HIS A 566 -23.18 13.31 14.35
N ILE A 567 -23.25 13.98 13.18
CA ILE A 567 -22.05 14.47 12.49
C ILE A 567 -21.26 15.48 13.32
N ASP A 568 -21.93 16.35 14.08
CA ASP A 568 -21.27 17.36 14.92
C ASP A 568 -20.40 16.70 16.01
N LEU A 569 -20.83 15.55 16.58
CA LEU A 569 -20.01 14.77 17.51
C LEU A 569 -18.78 14.18 16.82
N ILE A 570 -18.97 13.65 15.63
CA ILE A 570 -17.89 13.05 14.85
C ILE A 570 -16.85 14.11 14.46
N ASP A 571 -17.29 15.33 14.11
CA ASP A 571 -16.39 16.42 13.74
C ASP A 571 -15.50 16.90 14.90
N THR A 572 -15.87 16.62 16.15
CA THR A 572 -15.02 16.88 17.32
C THR A 572 -13.93 15.82 17.55
N ILE A 573 -13.88 14.76 16.75
CA ILE A 573 -12.93 13.66 16.88
C ILE A 573 -11.85 13.79 15.82
N ASN A 574 -10.58 13.77 16.23
CA ASN A 574 -9.47 13.70 15.28
C ASN A 574 -9.40 12.26 14.70
N PRO A 575 -9.71 12.07 13.40
CA PRO A 575 -9.72 10.75 12.78
C PRO A 575 -8.32 10.09 12.73
N PHE A 576 -7.26 10.85 13.04
CA PHE A 576 -5.87 10.39 12.98
C PHE A 576 -5.19 10.35 14.36
N GLN A 577 -5.93 10.57 15.46
CA GLN A 577 -5.39 10.62 16.83
C GLN A 577 -4.66 9.33 17.23
N LYS A 578 -5.15 8.18 16.79
CA LYS A 578 -4.57 6.86 17.09
C LYS A 578 -3.09 6.75 16.65
N ALA A 579 -2.73 7.37 15.51
CA ALA A 579 -1.34 7.42 15.02
C ALA A 579 -0.40 8.08 16.01
N PHE A 580 -0.84 9.21 16.56
CA PHE A 580 -0.02 9.98 17.49
C PHE A 580 0.11 9.30 18.86
N GLU A 581 -0.97 8.69 19.36
CA GLU A 581 -0.93 7.95 20.62
C GLU A 581 0.04 6.77 20.56
N ILE A 582 0.10 6.08 19.43
CA ILE A 582 1.02 4.97 19.20
C ILE A 582 2.46 5.46 19.18
N LEU A 583 2.74 6.56 18.46
CA LEU A 583 4.03 7.21 18.47
C LEU A 583 4.48 7.58 19.88
N SER A 584 3.62 8.25 20.63
CA SER A 584 3.95 8.77 21.95
C SER A 584 4.26 7.67 22.98
N LYS A 585 3.70 6.47 22.81
CA LYS A 585 3.94 5.33 23.71
C LYS A 585 5.22 4.55 23.40
N ASN A 586 5.74 4.66 22.19
CA ASN A 586 6.78 3.76 21.67
C ASN A 586 8.10 4.46 21.31
N VAL A 587 8.16 5.78 21.37
CA VAL A 587 9.39 6.53 21.15
C VAL A 587 9.79 7.30 22.42
N THR A 588 11.09 7.55 22.59
CA THR A 588 11.58 8.28 23.74
C THR A 588 11.12 9.74 23.75
N THR A 589 11.05 10.37 24.93
CA THR A 589 10.66 11.78 25.07
C THR A 589 11.55 12.71 24.24
N SER A 590 12.83 12.39 24.08
CA SER A 590 13.76 13.15 23.24
C SER A 590 13.42 13.06 21.74
N VAL A 591 13.01 11.88 21.27
CA VAL A 591 12.55 11.66 19.89
C VAL A 591 11.22 12.37 19.65
N LEU A 592 10.27 12.30 20.59
CA LEU A 592 9.01 13.05 20.51
C LEU A 592 9.25 14.56 20.41
N LYS A 593 10.19 15.07 21.20
CA LYS A 593 10.56 16.47 21.14
C LYS A 593 11.20 16.84 19.79
N ALA A 594 12.08 16.00 19.24
CA ALA A 594 12.67 16.20 17.92
C ALA A 594 11.60 16.20 16.81
N ILE A 595 10.58 15.33 16.92
CA ILE A 595 9.42 15.30 16.01
C ILE A 595 8.65 16.63 16.10
N GLN A 596 8.30 17.08 17.30
CA GLN A 596 7.59 18.34 17.52
C GLN A 596 8.39 19.55 17.01
N ASP A 597 9.68 19.60 17.31
CA ASP A 597 10.57 20.68 16.84
C ASP A 597 10.64 20.69 15.31
N THR A 598 10.77 19.54 14.67
CA THR A 598 10.81 19.43 13.20
C THR A 598 9.50 19.91 12.56
N ILE A 599 8.36 19.55 13.14
CA ILE A 599 7.04 19.99 12.68
C ILE A 599 6.86 21.49 12.87
N ASN A 600 7.29 22.04 14.00
CA ASN A 600 7.17 23.46 14.30
C ASN A 600 8.05 24.32 13.37
N VAL A 601 9.27 23.88 13.07
CA VAL A 601 10.18 24.58 12.12
C VAL A 601 9.56 24.67 10.71
N THR A 602 8.84 23.64 10.26
CA THR A 602 8.19 23.67 8.94
C THR A 602 6.97 24.60 8.85
N ARG A 603 6.44 25.07 9.98
CA ARG A 603 5.31 26.02 10.06
C ARG A 603 5.73 27.49 10.10
N ILE A 604 7.03 27.75 10.22
CA ILE A 604 7.50 29.12 10.44
C ILE A 604 7.57 29.85 9.10
N GLU A 605 6.60 30.70 8.82
CA GLU A 605 6.68 31.73 7.79
C GLU A 605 7.53 32.88 8.29
N MET A 606 8.84 32.77 8.13
CA MET A 606 9.81 33.77 8.57
C MET A 606 10.96 33.88 7.56
N THR A 607 11.38 35.08 7.25
CA THR A 607 12.57 35.28 6.44
C THR A 607 13.83 35.15 7.29
N GLU A 608 14.96 34.78 6.67
CA GLU A 608 16.25 34.69 7.37
C GLU A 608 16.64 36.05 8.03
N GLU A 609 16.35 37.13 7.34
CA GLU A 609 16.62 38.49 7.85
C GLU A 609 15.80 38.80 9.11
N GLU A 610 14.55 38.42 9.15
CA GLU A 610 13.67 38.58 10.32
C GLU A 610 14.14 37.70 11.50
N ALA A 611 14.54 36.47 11.23
CA ALA A 611 15.07 35.56 12.25
C ALA A 611 16.37 36.08 12.87
N ILE A 612 17.28 36.60 12.04
CA ILE A 612 18.53 37.22 12.51
C ILE A 612 18.26 38.49 13.36
N LYS A 613 17.33 39.33 12.93
CA LYS A 613 16.92 40.52 13.73
C LYS A 613 16.32 40.13 15.09
N SER A 614 15.66 38.99 15.17
CA SER A 614 15.06 38.49 16.41
C SER A 614 16.08 37.92 17.39
N TRP A 615 17.32 37.66 16.97
CA TRP A 615 18.35 37.00 17.80
C TRP A 615 18.69 37.77 19.09
N GLU A 616 18.77 39.10 19.05
CA GLU A 616 18.98 39.90 20.25
C GLU A 616 17.80 39.85 21.22
N GLY A 617 16.59 39.73 20.70
CA GLY A 617 15.35 39.49 21.49
C GLY A 617 15.40 38.17 22.22
N ILE A 618 15.82 37.08 21.53
CA ILE A 618 15.97 35.74 22.11
C ILE A 618 16.99 35.74 23.24
N LYS A 619 18.14 36.38 23.07
CA LYS A 619 19.17 36.48 24.10
C LYS A 619 18.65 37.23 25.35
N ARG A 620 17.95 38.34 25.15
CA ARG A 620 17.34 39.12 26.25
C ARG A 620 16.26 38.30 26.98
N TRP A 621 15.43 37.61 26.23
CA TRP A 621 14.40 36.71 26.82
C TRP A 621 15.04 35.67 27.73
N LYS A 622 16.06 34.95 27.22
CA LYS A 622 16.77 33.93 27.99
C LYS A 622 17.50 34.51 29.21
N ALA A 623 18.06 35.73 29.10
CA ALA A 623 18.70 36.38 30.24
C ALA A 623 17.70 36.80 31.32
N ASN A 624 16.47 37.19 30.95
CA ASN A 624 15.45 37.65 31.88
C ASN A 624 14.66 36.51 32.52
N THR A 625 14.41 35.44 31.80
CA THR A 625 13.55 34.31 32.23
C THR A 625 14.34 33.07 32.67
N GLY A 626 15.61 32.96 32.31
CA GLY A 626 16.45 31.78 32.50
C GLY A 626 16.13 30.63 31.54
N GLN A 627 15.11 30.75 30.70
CA GLN A 627 14.64 29.71 29.79
C GLN A 627 14.60 30.21 28.34
N ALA A 628 14.62 29.24 27.39
CA ALA A 628 14.37 29.57 25.98
C ALA A 628 12.89 29.96 25.78
N PRO A 629 12.57 30.83 24.79
CA PRO A 629 11.18 31.13 24.48
C PRO A 629 10.41 29.87 24.07
N ASP A 630 9.16 29.75 24.52
CA ASP A 630 8.28 28.60 24.23
C ASP A 630 7.39 28.91 23.02
N ILE A 631 7.38 27.99 22.05
CA ILE A 631 6.54 28.08 20.86
C ILE A 631 5.04 27.95 21.18
N ASN A 632 4.71 27.31 22.30
CA ASN A 632 3.34 27.11 22.74
C ASN A 632 2.88 28.17 23.77
N SER A 633 3.68 29.22 24.01
CA SER A 633 3.30 30.31 24.90
C SER A 633 2.07 31.05 24.37
N PHE A 634 1.21 31.54 25.27
CA PHE A 634 0.09 32.43 24.94
C PHE A 634 0.53 33.87 24.64
N ASP A 635 1.81 34.24 24.90
CA ASP A 635 2.36 35.56 24.54
C ASP A 635 2.83 35.52 23.07
N PRO A 636 2.20 36.32 22.17
CA PRO A 636 2.60 36.39 20.76
C PRO A 636 4.05 36.80 20.54
N LYS A 637 4.62 37.58 21.46
CA LYS A 637 6.05 38.01 21.39
C LYS A 637 6.97 36.82 21.69
N GLU A 638 6.66 36.06 22.73
CA GLU A 638 7.42 34.85 23.06
C GLU A 638 7.31 33.82 21.95
N GLN A 639 6.10 33.56 21.43
CA GLN A 639 5.92 32.67 20.28
C GLN A 639 6.77 33.07 19.09
N ARG A 640 6.82 34.40 18.75
CA ARG A 640 7.59 34.89 17.61
C ARG A 640 9.10 34.74 17.82
N LEU A 641 9.57 34.92 19.06
CA LEU A 641 10.97 34.68 19.43
C LEU A 641 11.31 33.18 19.39
N ALA A 642 10.41 32.32 19.80
CA ALA A 642 10.57 30.87 19.73
C ALA A 642 10.61 30.39 18.25
N GLN A 643 9.74 30.92 17.41
CA GLN A 643 9.75 30.65 15.96
C GLN A 643 11.11 31.06 15.35
N ALA A 644 11.62 32.27 15.69
CA ALA A 644 12.91 32.74 15.20
C ALA A 644 14.06 31.83 15.67
N LEU A 645 14.04 31.39 16.92
CA LEU A 645 15.03 30.46 17.47
C LEU A 645 15.07 29.13 16.70
N LEU A 646 13.91 28.55 16.48
CA LEU A 646 13.78 27.29 15.72
C LEU A 646 14.25 27.46 14.27
N PHE A 647 13.87 28.56 13.62
CA PHE A 647 14.31 28.86 12.26
C PHE A 647 15.84 28.96 12.15
N LEU A 648 16.49 29.67 13.09
CA LEU A 648 17.95 29.81 13.13
C LEU A 648 18.66 28.48 13.43
N GLN A 649 18.09 27.66 14.28
CA GLN A 649 18.60 26.29 14.54
C GLN A 649 18.54 25.42 13.30
N ASP A 650 17.43 25.44 12.56
CA ASP A 650 17.28 24.70 11.30
C ASP A 650 18.26 25.22 10.22
N ALA A 651 18.40 26.54 10.08
CA ALA A 651 19.36 27.12 9.16
C ALA A 651 20.81 26.73 9.46
N LYS A 652 21.19 26.68 10.74
CA LYS A 652 22.50 26.21 11.18
C LYS A 652 22.72 24.72 10.91
N ARG A 653 21.69 23.88 11.06
CA ARG A 653 21.76 22.46 10.71
C ARG A 653 21.99 22.27 9.21
N LYS A 654 21.25 23.01 8.37
CA LYS A 654 21.40 22.97 6.90
C LYS A 654 22.79 23.43 6.43
N GLN A 655 23.38 24.46 7.06
CA GLN A 655 24.74 24.91 6.74
C GLN A 655 25.80 23.87 7.05
N LYS A 656 25.63 23.07 8.13
CA LYS A 656 26.55 21.99 8.48
C LYS A 656 26.43 20.77 7.54
N GLN A 657 25.29 20.59 6.87
CA GLN A 657 25.08 19.50 5.89
C GLN A 657 25.64 19.80 4.51
N ASN A 658 25.81 21.09 4.17
CA ASN A 658 26.28 21.54 2.85
C ASN A 658 27.77 21.98 2.84
N GLY A 659 28.46 21.90 3.96
CA GLY A 659 29.91 22.16 4.12
C GLY A 659 30.66 20.94 4.61
#